data_84aff939e8dc7d5a1275b50ee08d5d86
#
_entry.id   84aff939e8dc7d5a1275b50ee08d5d86
#
_cell.length_a   1.000
_cell.length_b   1.000
_cell.length_c   1.000
_cell.angle_alpha   90.00
_cell.angle_beta   90.00
_cell.angle_gamma   90.00
#
_symmetry.space_group_name_H-M   'P 1'
#
loop_
_entity.id
_entity.type
_entity.pdbx_description
1 polymer ?
#
loop_
_entity_poly.entity_id
_entity_poly.type
_entity_poly.pdbx_seq_one_letter_code
_entity_poly.pdbx_strand_id
1 'polypeptide(L)'
;MNPERSERIEIPVLPLRDVVVYPHMVIPLFVGREKSIRCLEAAMDHDKKIMLVAQKEASTDEPGVNDLFTVGTVASILQMLKLPDGTVKVLVEGLQRARISALSDNGEHFSAKAEYLDSPAIDEREQEVLVRTAISQFEGYIKLNKKIPPEVLTSLNSIDDPARLADTIAAHMPLKLADKQSVLEMSDVNERLEYLMAMMESEIDLLQVEKRIRNRVKKQMEKSQREYYLNEQMKAIQKELGEMDDAPDENEALKRKIDAAKMPKEAKEKAEAELQKLKMMSPMSAEATVVRGYIDWMVQVPWNARSKVKKDLRQAQEILDTDHYGLERVKDRILEYLAVQSRVNKIKGPILCLVGPPGVGKTSLGQSIAKATGRKYIRMALGGVRDEAEIRGHRRTYIGSMPGKLIQKMAKVGVKNPLFLLDEIDKMSSDMRGDPASALLEVLDPEQNVAFSDHYLEVDYDLSDVMFVATSNSMNIPAPLLDRMEVIRLSGYTEDEKLNIAKRHLLPKQIERNALKKGELTVDDSAIIGIIRYYTREAGVRSLEREISKLCRKAVKQLLLDKSLKNIVINGDNLHDYLGVQRFDYGRADSENRVGQVTGLAWTEVGGDLLTIETACVPGKGKLTYTGSLGEVMQESIQAALTVVRARAEKLGINTDFYEKRDIHVHVPEGATPKDGPSAGIAMCTALVSCLTGNPVRADVAMTGEITLRGQVLPIGGLKEKLLAAHRGGIKTVLIPFENKRDLEEIPDNVIADLDIHPVKRIEEVLTLALQNEPSGMQVVTAK
;
A
#
# COMPACT_ATOMS: atom_id res chain seq x y z
N MET A 1 -56.55 18.72 -8.14
CA MET A 1 -55.76 17.70 -8.84
C MET A 1 -55.25 16.74 -7.80
N ASN A 2 -55.75 15.50 -7.80
CA ASN A 2 -55.37 14.43 -6.87
C ASN A 2 -53.91 14.03 -7.14
N PRO A 3 -53.09 13.74 -6.11
CA PRO A 3 -51.81 13.07 -6.31
C PRO A 3 -52.11 11.63 -6.73
N GLU A 4 -51.75 11.29 -7.96
CA GLU A 4 -51.86 9.95 -8.51
C GLU A 4 -51.15 8.94 -7.60
N ARG A 5 -51.88 7.89 -7.23
CA ARG A 5 -51.36 6.75 -6.49
C ARG A 5 -50.34 6.05 -7.36
N SER A 6 -49.05 6.11 -7.01
CA SER A 6 -48.05 5.19 -7.55
C SER A 6 -48.56 3.75 -7.31
N GLU A 7 -48.76 2.98 -8.39
CA GLU A 7 -49.21 1.59 -8.30
C GLU A 7 -48.17 0.77 -7.52
N ARG A 8 -48.52 0.37 -6.33
CA ARG A 8 -47.69 -0.52 -5.50
C ARG A 8 -47.94 -1.94 -5.94
N ILE A 9 -46.85 -2.61 -6.33
CA ILE A 9 -46.88 -4.01 -6.73
C ILE A 9 -46.16 -4.88 -5.69
N GLU A 10 -46.63 -6.06 -5.44
CA GLU A 10 -45.90 -7.10 -4.70
C GLU A 10 -45.36 -8.12 -5.70
N ILE A 11 -44.04 -8.29 -5.73
CA ILE A 11 -43.37 -9.03 -6.82
C ILE A 11 -42.20 -9.85 -6.28
N PRO A 12 -41.95 -11.08 -6.79
CA PRO A 12 -40.75 -11.86 -6.51
C PRO A 12 -39.50 -11.16 -6.99
N VAL A 13 -38.40 -11.23 -6.22
CA VAL A 13 -37.13 -10.56 -6.51
C VAL A 13 -36.03 -11.58 -6.81
N LEU A 14 -35.41 -11.45 -7.96
CA LEU A 14 -34.27 -12.25 -8.38
C LEU A 14 -32.96 -11.45 -8.21
N PRO A 15 -32.10 -11.82 -7.27
CA PRO A 15 -30.77 -11.20 -7.11
C PRO A 15 -29.84 -11.57 -8.27
N LEU A 16 -29.26 -10.56 -8.92
CA LEU A 16 -28.28 -10.71 -9.99
C LEU A 16 -26.87 -10.39 -9.46
N ARG A 17 -25.89 -11.26 -9.76
CA ARG A 17 -24.54 -11.17 -9.19
C ARG A 17 -23.72 -10.00 -9.76
N ASP A 18 -23.67 -9.88 -11.09
CA ASP A 18 -22.76 -9.03 -11.84
C ASP A 18 -23.40 -8.32 -13.03
N VAL A 19 -24.73 -8.36 -13.12
CA VAL A 19 -25.49 -7.81 -14.24
C VAL A 19 -26.55 -6.84 -13.75
N VAL A 20 -26.65 -5.69 -14.40
CA VAL A 20 -27.78 -4.77 -14.30
C VAL A 20 -28.61 -4.90 -15.57
N VAL A 21 -29.90 -5.11 -15.42
CA VAL A 21 -30.85 -5.23 -16.53
C VAL A 21 -31.63 -3.93 -16.66
N TYR A 22 -31.59 -3.34 -17.85
CA TYR A 22 -32.36 -2.12 -18.16
C TYR A 22 -33.72 -2.44 -18.79
N PRO A 23 -34.68 -1.50 -18.78
CA PRO A 23 -35.91 -1.62 -19.54
C PRO A 23 -35.63 -1.92 -21.04
N HIS A 24 -36.51 -2.71 -21.66
CA HIS A 24 -36.42 -3.17 -23.05
C HIS A 24 -35.20 -4.03 -23.40
N MET A 25 -34.40 -4.42 -22.40
CA MET A 25 -33.28 -5.34 -22.60
C MET A 25 -33.75 -6.78 -22.51
N VAL A 26 -33.44 -7.57 -23.54
CA VAL A 26 -33.69 -9.02 -23.56
C VAL A 26 -32.39 -9.75 -23.29
N ILE A 27 -32.34 -10.49 -22.18
CA ILE A 27 -31.11 -11.15 -21.74
C ILE A 27 -31.37 -12.59 -21.25
N PRO A 28 -30.52 -13.56 -21.64
CA PRO A 28 -30.53 -14.88 -21.04
C PRO A 28 -29.76 -14.85 -19.71
N LEU A 29 -30.39 -15.32 -18.64
CA LEU A 29 -29.79 -15.47 -17.31
C LEU A 29 -29.64 -16.96 -16.97
N PHE A 30 -28.54 -17.32 -16.31
CA PHE A 30 -28.30 -18.66 -15.79
C PHE A 30 -28.44 -18.62 -14.27
N VAL A 31 -29.43 -19.33 -13.73
CA VAL A 31 -29.81 -19.31 -12.33
C VAL A 31 -29.55 -20.66 -11.70
N GLY A 32 -28.63 -20.73 -10.74
CA GLY A 32 -28.26 -21.98 -10.07
C GLY A 32 -28.57 -22.00 -8.57
N ARG A 33 -28.88 -20.84 -7.95
CA ARG A 33 -29.19 -20.76 -6.51
C ARG A 33 -30.62 -21.28 -6.23
N GLU A 34 -30.79 -22.09 -5.22
CA GLU A 34 -32.09 -22.69 -4.90
C GLU A 34 -33.19 -21.66 -4.63
N LYS A 35 -32.90 -20.62 -3.82
CA LYS A 35 -33.83 -19.49 -3.57
C LYS A 35 -34.21 -18.74 -4.85
N SER A 36 -33.26 -18.58 -5.78
CA SER A 36 -33.47 -17.90 -7.06
C SER A 36 -34.29 -18.74 -8.02
N ILE A 37 -34.15 -20.08 -7.99
CA ILE A 37 -34.97 -21.00 -8.79
C ILE A 37 -36.42 -20.99 -8.27
N ARG A 38 -36.62 -21.05 -6.95
CA ARG A 38 -37.96 -20.93 -6.34
C ARG A 38 -38.63 -19.60 -6.65
N CYS A 39 -37.84 -18.51 -6.69
CA CYS A 39 -38.33 -17.19 -7.10
C CYS A 39 -38.88 -17.21 -8.54
N LEU A 40 -38.14 -17.84 -9.48
CA LEU A 40 -38.61 -18.00 -10.87
C LEU A 40 -39.89 -18.87 -10.96
N GLU A 41 -39.97 -19.93 -10.21
CA GLU A 41 -41.18 -20.81 -10.14
C GLU A 41 -42.39 -20.03 -9.60
N ALA A 42 -42.23 -19.29 -8.51
CA ALA A 42 -43.26 -18.41 -7.97
C ALA A 42 -43.71 -17.33 -8.98
N ALA A 43 -42.79 -16.75 -9.74
CA ALA A 43 -43.15 -15.78 -10.78
C ALA A 43 -43.91 -16.43 -11.95
N MET A 44 -43.58 -17.68 -12.30
CA MET A 44 -44.28 -18.42 -13.38
C MET A 44 -45.70 -18.81 -13.02
N ASP A 45 -45.98 -19.04 -11.74
CA ASP A 45 -47.31 -19.37 -11.23
C ASP A 45 -48.26 -18.15 -11.16
N HIS A 46 -47.72 -16.94 -11.28
CA HIS A 46 -48.47 -15.68 -11.34
C HIS A 46 -48.37 -15.01 -12.73
N ASP A 47 -48.17 -13.69 -12.77
CA ASP A 47 -48.21 -12.88 -13.98
C ASP A 47 -46.93 -12.98 -14.86
N LYS A 48 -46.03 -13.92 -14.59
CA LYS A 48 -44.70 -14.06 -15.23
C LYS A 48 -43.82 -12.81 -15.08
N LYS A 49 -44.13 -11.96 -14.11
CA LYS A 49 -43.37 -10.79 -13.78
C LYS A 49 -42.40 -11.08 -12.63
N ILE A 50 -41.19 -10.55 -12.73
CA ILE A 50 -40.16 -10.72 -11.72
C ILE A 50 -39.36 -9.41 -11.61
N MET A 51 -38.92 -9.06 -10.43
CA MET A 51 -38.04 -7.91 -10.23
C MET A 51 -36.59 -8.35 -10.23
N LEU A 52 -35.79 -7.80 -11.10
CA LEU A 52 -34.37 -8.06 -11.24
C LEU A 52 -33.58 -6.97 -10.49
N VAL A 53 -32.75 -7.36 -9.55
CA VAL A 53 -32.00 -6.45 -8.69
C VAL A 53 -30.55 -6.90 -8.60
N ALA A 54 -29.61 -6.00 -8.85
CA ALA A 54 -28.19 -6.31 -8.73
C ALA A 54 -27.73 -6.38 -7.26
N GLN A 55 -26.73 -7.23 -6.99
CA GLN A 55 -26.03 -7.26 -5.71
C GLN A 55 -25.04 -6.12 -5.64
N LYS A 56 -24.80 -5.58 -4.44
CA LYS A 56 -23.77 -4.53 -4.22
C LYS A 56 -22.36 -5.08 -4.43
N GLU A 57 -22.14 -6.33 -4.00
CA GLU A 57 -20.85 -7.01 -4.19
C GLU A 57 -21.04 -8.35 -4.91
N ALA A 58 -20.34 -8.55 -6.02
CA ALA A 58 -20.42 -9.79 -6.81
C ALA A 58 -19.80 -11.01 -6.10
N SER A 59 -18.99 -10.81 -5.07
CA SER A 59 -18.32 -11.86 -4.29
C SER A 59 -19.23 -12.58 -3.31
N THR A 60 -20.39 -12.00 -2.96
CA THR A 60 -21.34 -12.57 -1.98
C THR A 60 -22.14 -13.72 -2.59
N ASP A 61 -21.91 -14.95 -2.13
CA ASP A 61 -22.60 -16.13 -2.67
C ASP A 61 -24.07 -16.21 -2.24
N GLU A 62 -24.38 -15.88 -0.99
CA GLU A 62 -25.74 -15.84 -0.44
C GLU A 62 -26.06 -14.42 0.04
N PRO A 63 -26.63 -13.57 -0.83
CA PRO A 63 -26.94 -12.19 -0.48
C PRO A 63 -28.12 -12.14 0.50
N GLY A 64 -27.97 -11.32 1.53
CA GLY A 64 -29.05 -10.91 2.41
C GLY A 64 -29.82 -9.70 1.85
N VAL A 65 -30.84 -9.28 2.59
CA VAL A 65 -31.68 -8.12 2.21
C VAL A 65 -30.87 -6.82 2.05
N ASN A 66 -29.81 -6.64 2.84
CA ASN A 66 -28.97 -5.43 2.82
C ASN A 66 -27.92 -5.42 1.69
N ASP A 67 -27.69 -6.57 1.07
CA ASP A 67 -26.67 -6.74 0.03
C ASP A 67 -27.19 -6.44 -1.37
N LEU A 68 -28.49 -6.09 -1.48
CA LEU A 68 -29.14 -5.74 -2.73
C LEU A 68 -29.30 -4.23 -2.88
N PHE A 69 -29.31 -3.75 -4.12
CA PHE A 69 -29.66 -2.37 -4.43
C PHE A 69 -31.17 -2.14 -4.24
N THR A 70 -31.55 -0.89 -4.06
CA THR A 70 -32.96 -0.52 -3.79
C THR A 70 -33.75 -0.23 -5.07
N VAL A 71 -33.09 -0.06 -6.20
CA VAL A 71 -33.71 0.14 -7.51
C VAL A 71 -33.35 -1.02 -8.41
N GLY A 72 -34.34 -1.55 -9.10
CA GLY A 72 -34.21 -2.64 -10.04
C GLY A 72 -35.15 -2.48 -11.22
N THR A 73 -35.24 -3.50 -12.06
CA THR A 73 -36.10 -3.54 -13.23
C THR A 73 -37.13 -4.65 -13.08
N VAL A 74 -38.39 -4.28 -13.21
CA VAL A 74 -39.47 -5.27 -13.37
C VAL A 74 -39.34 -5.85 -14.78
N ALA A 75 -39.28 -7.17 -14.87
CA ALA A 75 -39.07 -7.89 -16.10
C ALA A 75 -40.16 -8.97 -16.31
N SER A 76 -40.41 -9.30 -17.57
CA SER A 76 -41.25 -10.42 -17.98
C SER A 76 -40.41 -11.64 -18.32
N ILE A 77 -40.83 -12.82 -17.88
CA ILE A 77 -40.20 -14.09 -18.24
C ILE A 77 -40.74 -14.53 -19.59
N LEU A 78 -39.90 -14.51 -20.62
CA LEU A 78 -40.24 -14.93 -21.95
C LEU A 78 -40.12 -16.43 -22.17
N GLN A 79 -39.07 -17.04 -21.63
CA GLN A 79 -38.81 -18.48 -21.72
C GLN A 79 -38.01 -18.97 -20.55
N MET A 80 -38.31 -20.14 -20.06
CA MET A 80 -37.57 -20.83 -18.98
C MET A 80 -37.23 -22.25 -19.42
N LEU A 81 -35.97 -22.68 -19.25
CA LEU A 81 -35.47 -24.00 -19.62
C LEU A 81 -34.66 -24.58 -18.45
N LYS A 82 -35.05 -25.69 -17.91
CA LYS A 82 -34.27 -26.43 -16.89
C LYS A 82 -33.18 -27.24 -17.60
N LEU A 83 -31.96 -27.10 -17.15
CA LEU A 83 -30.80 -27.81 -17.70
C LEU A 83 -30.48 -29.08 -16.88
N PRO A 84 -29.79 -30.07 -17.47
CA PRO A 84 -29.50 -31.34 -16.80
C PRO A 84 -28.64 -31.23 -15.54
N ASP A 85 -27.89 -30.14 -15.38
CA ASP A 85 -27.04 -29.85 -14.23
C ASP A 85 -27.77 -29.20 -13.05
N GLY A 86 -29.10 -29.05 -13.17
CA GLY A 86 -29.94 -28.41 -12.16
C GLY A 86 -30.04 -26.90 -12.26
N THR A 87 -29.28 -26.26 -13.14
CA THR A 87 -29.40 -24.82 -13.41
C THR A 87 -30.61 -24.50 -14.29
N VAL A 88 -31.16 -23.30 -14.15
CA VAL A 88 -32.28 -22.82 -14.96
C VAL A 88 -31.78 -21.69 -15.88
N LYS A 89 -31.92 -21.89 -17.18
CA LYS A 89 -31.72 -20.83 -18.17
C LYS A 89 -33.06 -20.12 -18.37
N VAL A 90 -33.10 -18.83 -18.06
CA VAL A 90 -34.29 -18.00 -18.22
C VAL A 90 -34.00 -16.85 -19.17
N LEU A 91 -34.90 -16.61 -20.12
CA LEU A 91 -34.87 -15.43 -20.99
C LEU A 91 -35.85 -14.41 -20.42
N VAL A 92 -35.36 -13.24 -20.07
CA VAL A 92 -36.15 -12.16 -19.47
C VAL A 92 -36.10 -10.91 -20.33
N GLU A 93 -37.19 -10.16 -20.33
CA GLU A 93 -37.28 -8.84 -20.95
C GLU A 93 -37.59 -7.80 -19.87
N GLY A 94 -36.71 -6.80 -19.71
CA GLY A 94 -36.93 -5.67 -18.82
C GLY A 94 -38.11 -4.83 -19.30
N LEU A 95 -39.03 -4.50 -18.39
CA LEU A 95 -40.20 -3.68 -18.71
C LEU A 95 -40.03 -2.26 -18.21
N GLN A 96 -39.94 -2.06 -16.89
CA GLN A 96 -39.95 -0.74 -16.28
C GLN A 96 -39.09 -0.74 -15.01
N ARG A 97 -38.51 0.44 -14.69
CA ARG A 97 -37.79 0.66 -13.43
C ARG A 97 -38.74 0.66 -12.26
N ALA A 98 -38.30 0.09 -11.15
CA ALA A 98 -39.05 0.16 -9.90
C ALA A 98 -38.12 0.31 -8.70
N ARG A 99 -38.60 1.02 -7.68
CA ARG A 99 -37.92 1.20 -6.40
C ARG A 99 -38.55 0.28 -5.36
N ILE A 100 -37.74 -0.44 -4.64
CA ILE A 100 -38.17 -1.29 -3.53
C ILE A 100 -38.49 -0.40 -2.33
N SER A 101 -39.73 -0.46 -1.87
CA SER A 101 -40.17 0.20 -0.63
C SER A 101 -40.04 -0.71 0.60
N ALA A 102 -40.18 -2.01 0.41
CA ALA A 102 -39.92 -3.03 1.44
C ALA A 102 -39.52 -4.34 0.78
N LEU A 103 -38.42 -4.95 1.27
CA LEU A 103 -37.91 -6.23 0.83
C LEU A 103 -38.05 -7.24 1.99
N SER A 104 -38.60 -8.38 1.74
CA SER A 104 -38.79 -9.46 2.72
C SER A 104 -38.21 -10.78 2.19
N ASP A 105 -37.56 -11.53 3.05
CA ASP A 105 -37.13 -12.91 2.82
C ASP A 105 -38.12 -13.82 3.54
N ASN A 106 -38.95 -14.57 2.81
CA ASN A 106 -39.91 -15.52 3.37
C ASN A 106 -39.31 -16.91 3.61
N GLY A 107 -37.98 -17.05 3.45
CA GLY A 107 -37.27 -18.32 3.59
C GLY A 107 -37.21 -19.16 2.31
N GLU A 108 -38.18 -19.02 1.40
CA GLU A 108 -38.21 -19.69 0.11
C GLU A 108 -37.63 -18.83 -1.01
N HIS A 109 -37.99 -17.55 -1.06
CA HIS A 109 -37.48 -16.56 -2.03
C HIS A 109 -37.61 -15.14 -1.49
N PHE A 110 -36.99 -14.17 -2.16
CA PHE A 110 -37.18 -12.76 -1.86
C PHE A 110 -38.44 -12.22 -2.51
N SER A 111 -39.21 -11.42 -1.74
CA SER A 111 -40.42 -10.73 -2.19
C SER A 111 -40.31 -9.24 -1.85
N ALA A 112 -40.65 -8.36 -2.79
CA ALA A 112 -40.59 -6.93 -2.57
C ALA A 112 -41.94 -6.23 -2.83
N LYS A 113 -42.23 -5.21 -2.03
CA LYS A 113 -43.17 -4.14 -2.39
C LYS A 113 -42.42 -3.07 -3.13
N ALA A 114 -42.78 -2.86 -4.38
CA ALA A 114 -42.09 -1.93 -5.26
C ALA A 114 -43.05 -0.88 -5.83
N GLU A 115 -42.51 0.28 -6.14
CA GLU A 115 -43.20 1.39 -6.79
C GLU A 115 -42.52 1.70 -8.11
N TYR A 116 -43.29 1.84 -9.18
CA TYR A 116 -42.75 2.19 -10.50
C TYR A 116 -42.14 3.60 -10.46
N LEU A 117 -41.02 3.75 -11.14
CA LEU A 117 -40.33 5.04 -11.31
C LEU A 117 -40.72 5.61 -12.67
N ASP A 118 -41.45 6.73 -12.65
CA ASP A 118 -41.80 7.48 -13.86
C ASP A 118 -40.71 8.52 -14.15
N SER A 119 -40.44 8.75 -15.45
CA SER A 119 -39.54 9.80 -15.88
C SER A 119 -40.27 11.13 -15.90
N PRO A 120 -39.71 12.22 -15.33
CA PRO A 120 -40.33 13.55 -15.39
C PRO A 120 -40.46 14.05 -16.83
N ALA A 121 -41.49 14.86 -17.10
CA ALA A 121 -41.67 15.52 -18.40
C ALA A 121 -40.60 16.57 -18.64
N ILE A 122 -39.97 16.60 -19.80
CA ILE A 122 -38.76 17.39 -20.10
C ILE A 122 -38.98 18.26 -21.35
N ASP A 123 -38.13 19.31 -21.53
CA ASP A 123 -38.13 20.16 -22.73
C ASP A 123 -37.62 19.36 -23.95
N GLU A 124 -38.49 19.17 -24.93
CA GLU A 124 -38.25 18.39 -26.15
C GLU A 124 -37.02 18.86 -26.94
N ARG A 125 -36.71 20.16 -26.92
CA ARG A 125 -35.58 20.72 -27.69
C ARG A 125 -34.23 20.41 -27.11
N GLU A 126 -34.07 20.47 -25.79
CA GLU A 126 -32.84 20.15 -25.09
C GLU A 126 -32.52 18.64 -25.23
N GLN A 127 -33.55 17.83 -25.09
CA GLN A 127 -33.46 16.37 -25.24
C GLN A 127 -33.02 15.95 -26.66
N GLU A 128 -33.53 16.61 -27.73
CA GLU A 128 -33.12 16.30 -29.11
C GLU A 128 -31.62 16.56 -29.34
N VAL A 129 -31.08 17.60 -28.76
CA VAL A 129 -29.63 17.93 -28.85
C VAL A 129 -28.79 16.89 -28.11
N LEU A 130 -29.19 16.50 -26.89
CA LEU A 130 -28.50 15.48 -26.09
C LEU A 130 -28.49 14.12 -26.79
N VAL A 131 -29.62 13.69 -27.36
CA VAL A 131 -29.76 12.46 -28.11
C VAL A 131 -28.80 12.43 -29.31
N ARG A 132 -28.77 13.49 -30.13
CA ARG A 132 -27.85 13.58 -31.27
C ARG A 132 -26.39 13.54 -30.86
N THR A 133 -26.08 14.23 -29.79
CA THR A 133 -24.70 14.27 -29.25
C THR A 133 -24.27 12.90 -28.71
N ALA A 134 -25.14 12.22 -27.97
CA ALA A 134 -24.88 10.90 -27.41
C ALA A 134 -24.67 9.84 -28.53
N ILE A 135 -25.50 9.85 -29.60
CA ILE A 135 -25.33 8.98 -30.76
C ILE A 135 -24.00 9.24 -31.46
N SER A 136 -23.64 10.51 -31.69
CA SER A 136 -22.36 10.88 -32.31
C SER A 136 -21.15 10.45 -31.50
N GLN A 137 -21.18 10.62 -30.18
CA GLN A 137 -20.11 10.15 -29.32
C GLN A 137 -20.02 8.63 -29.27
N PHE A 138 -21.16 7.94 -29.22
CA PHE A 138 -21.17 6.47 -29.23
C PHE A 138 -20.67 5.90 -30.55
N GLU A 139 -20.95 6.56 -31.67
CA GLU A 139 -20.36 6.23 -32.99
C GLU A 139 -18.83 6.37 -32.95
N GLY A 140 -18.32 7.45 -32.36
CA GLY A 140 -16.89 7.66 -32.13
C GLY A 140 -16.27 6.55 -31.25
N TYR A 141 -16.97 6.14 -30.23
CA TYR A 141 -16.56 5.06 -29.32
C TYR A 141 -16.49 3.70 -30.03
N ILE A 142 -17.53 3.32 -30.81
CA ILE A 142 -17.54 2.07 -31.57
C ILE A 142 -16.40 1.99 -32.60
N LYS A 143 -16.09 3.11 -33.28
CA LYS A 143 -14.95 3.16 -34.22
C LYS A 143 -13.59 2.84 -33.56
N LEU A 144 -13.45 3.12 -32.29
CA LEU A 144 -12.25 2.84 -31.52
C LEU A 144 -12.30 1.46 -30.84
N ASN A 145 -13.47 1.04 -30.38
CA ASN A 145 -13.68 -0.23 -29.67
C ASN A 145 -14.20 -1.33 -30.60
N LYS A 146 -13.27 -2.12 -31.15
CA LYS A 146 -13.59 -3.22 -32.10
C LYS A 146 -14.36 -4.39 -31.45
N LYS A 147 -14.65 -4.38 -30.16
CA LYS A 147 -15.39 -5.46 -29.48
C LYS A 147 -16.91 -5.33 -29.67
N ILE A 148 -17.40 -4.15 -30.02
CA ILE A 148 -18.82 -3.89 -30.22
C ILE A 148 -19.15 -4.05 -31.72
N PRO A 149 -20.14 -4.89 -32.08
CA PRO A 149 -20.55 -5.05 -33.48
C PRO A 149 -21.10 -3.74 -34.07
N PRO A 150 -20.76 -3.38 -35.32
CA PRO A 150 -21.26 -2.15 -35.95
C PRO A 150 -22.79 -2.10 -36.12
N GLU A 151 -23.43 -3.26 -36.09
CA GLU A 151 -24.89 -3.41 -36.21
C GLU A 151 -25.65 -2.75 -35.07
N VAL A 152 -25.01 -2.62 -33.86
CA VAL A 152 -25.56 -1.90 -32.72
C VAL A 152 -25.88 -0.45 -33.07
N LEU A 153 -25.08 0.18 -33.91
CA LEU A 153 -25.27 1.57 -34.33
C LEU A 153 -26.54 1.71 -35.20
N THR A 154 -26.81 0.72 -36.07
CA THR A 154 -28.03 0.69 -36.90
C THR A 154 -29.27 0.56 -36.00
N SER A 155 -29.20 -0.29 -34.99
CA SER A 155 -30.28 -0.47 -34.01
C SER A 155 -30.54 0.80 -33.20
N LEU A 156 -29.48 1.52 -32.74
CA LEU A 156 -29.62 2.78 -32.01
C LEU A 156 -30.24 3.90 -32.81
N ASN A 157 -29.90 4.02 -34.11
CA ASN A 157 -30.48 5.03 -35.00
C ASN A 157 -31.97 4.79 -35.32
N SER A 158 -32.51 3.63 -34.99
CA SER A 158 -33.93 3.29 -35.14
C SER A 158 -34.75 3.48 -33.86
N ILE A 159 -34.13 3.97 -32.77
CA ILE A 159 -34.79 4.19 -31.49
C ILE A 159 -35.19 5.67 -31.36
N ASP A 160 -36.49 5.92 -31.40
CA ASP A 160 -37.04 7.28 -31.23
C ASP A 160 -37.17 7.70 -29.76
N ASP A 161 -37.26 6.75 -28.84
CA ASP A 161 -37.40 7.03 -27.40
C ASP A 161 -36.05 7.28 -26.75
N PRO A 162 -35.79 8.51 -26.20
CA PRO A 162 -34.53 8.86 -25.57
C PRO A 162 -34.19 8.02 -24.33
N ALA A 163 -35.20 7.60 -23.56
CA ALA A 163 -34.98 6.76 -22.39
C ALA A 163 -34.46 5.37 -22.81
N ARG A 164 -35.07 4.79 -23.82
CA ARG A 164 -34.64 3.53 -24.41
C ARG A 164 -33.27 3.61 -25.08
N LEU A 165 -32.96 4.76 -25.71
CA LEU A 165 -31.65 5.03 -26.27
C LEU A 165 -30.56 5.03 -25.22
N ALA A 166 -30.75 5.77 -24.13
CA ALA A 166 -29.81 5.84 -23.00
C ALA A 166 -29.55 4.44 -22.40
N ASP A 167 -30.62 3.67 -22.21
CA ASP A 167 -30.52 2.30 -21.65
C ASP A 167 -29.79 1.35 -22.59
N THR A 168 -30.01 1.47 -23.89
CA THR A 168 -29.29 0.66 -24.89
C THR A 168 -27.81 1.01 -24.94
N ILE A 169 -27.44 2.29 -24.87
CA ILE A 169 -26.04 2.72 -24.77
C ILE A 169 -25.39 2.13 -23.52
N ALA A 170 -26.03 2.28 -22.35
CA ALA A 170 -25.53 1.76 -21.09
C ALA A 170 -25.31 0.23 -21.08
N ALA A 171 -26.20 -0.52 -21.75
CA ALA A 171 -26.10 -1.96 -21.88
C ALA A 171 -24.85 -2.40 -22.68
N HIS A 172 -24.44 -1.63 -23.69
CA HIS A 172 -23.31 -1.95 -24.57
C HIS A 172 -21.96 -1.36 -24.09
N MET A 173 -21.97 -0.49 -23.08
CA MET A 173 -20.75 0.05 -22.50
C MET A 173 -20.15 -0.91 -21.45
N PRO A 174 -18.82 -1.08 -21.39
CA PRO A 174 -18.12 -1.91 -20.41
C PRO A 174 -17.97 -1.19 -19.06
N LEU A 175 -19.07 -0.63 -18.54
CA LEU A 175 -19.11 0.05 -17.26
C LEU A 175 -19.00 -0.93 -16.08
N LYS A 176 -18.47 -0.47 -14.96
CA LYS A 176 -18.50 -1.21 -13.70
C LYS A 176 -19.94 -1.38 -13.20
N LEU A 177 -20.16 -2.39 -12.37
CA LEU A 177 -21.49 -2.68 -11.82
C LEU A 177 -22.11 -1.47 -11.13
N ALA A 178 -21.35 -0.75 -10.31
CA ALA A 178 -21.80 0.45 -9.61
C ALA A 178 -22.24 1.56 -10.58
N ASP A 179 -21.48 1.79 -11.65
CA ASP A 179 -21.80 2.82 -12.65
C ASP A 179 -23.06 2.44 -13.45
N LYS A 180 -23.20 1.16 -13.81
CA LYS A 180 -24.43 0.63 -14.43
C LYS A 180 -25.65 0.80 -13.54
N GLN A 181 -25.48 0.55 -12.25
CA GLN A 181 -26.53 0.72 -11.26
C GLN A 181 -26.93 2.21 -11.12
N SER A 182 -25.95 3.10 -11.08
CA SER A 182 -26.20 4.55 -11.02
C SER A 182 -27.03 5.02 -12.22
N VAL A 183 -26.73 4.53 -13.43
CA VAL A 183 -27.55 4.81 -14.65
C VAL A 183 -28.98 4.28 -14.50
N LEU A 184 -29.16 3.11 -13.87
CA LEU A 184 -30.51 2.56 -13.62
C LEU A 184 -31.29 3.40 -12.61
N GLU A 185 -30.64 3.98 -11.61
CA GLU A 185 -31.23 4.77 -10.52
C GLU A 185 -31.63 6.19 -10.95
N MET A 186 -31.01 6.73 -12.01
CA MET A 186 -31.31 8.05 -12.55
C MET A 186 -32.69 8.05 -13.24
N SER A 187 -33.64 8.78 -12.67
CA SER A 187 -35.00 8.89 -13.22
C SER A 187 -35.07 9.89 -14.39
N ASP A 188 -34.25 10.94 -14.35
CA ASP A 188 -34.16 11.95 -15.40
C ASP A 188 -33.35 11.42 -16.60
N VAL A 189 -33.95 11.50 -17.77
CA VAL A 189 -33.34 11.00 -19.02
C VAL A 189 -32.19 11.89 -19.46
N ASN A 190 -32.27 13.21 -19.26
CA ASN A 190 -31.21 14.13 -19.64
C ASN A 190 -29.97 13.92 -18.78
N GLU A 191 -30.14 13.83 -17.45
CA GLU A 191 -29.07 13.55 -16.50
C GLU A 191 -28.40 12.22 -16.83
N ARG A 192 -29.18 11.23 -17.23
CA ARG A 192 -28.69 9.91 -17.64
C ARG A 192 -27.85 9.98 -18.92
N LEU A 193 -28.32 10.73 -19.93
CA LEU A 193 -27.58 10.91 -21.20
C LEU A 193 -26.28 11.69 -20.96
N GLU A 194 -26.30 12.74 -20.15
CA GLU A 194 -25.11 13.51 -19.79
C GLU A 194 -24.07 12.66 -19.07
N TYR A 195 -24.50 11.83 -18.10
CA TYR A 195 -23.63 10.90 -17.39
C TYR A 195 -22.99 9.88 -18.33
N LEU A 196 -23.78 9.30 -19.26
CA LEU A 196 -23.27 8.37 -20.25
C LEU A 196 -22.30 9.05 -21.24
N MET A 197 -22.55 10.29 -21.64
CA MET A 197 -21.63 11.05 -22.49
C MET A 197 -20.29 11.29 -21.79
N ALA A 198 -20.28 11.66 -20.52
CA ALA A 198 -19.06 11.85 -19.73
C ALA A 198 -18.27 10.51 -19.63
N MET A 199 -18.96 9.41 -19.40
CA MET A 199 -18.34 8.08 -19.35
C MET A 199 -17.76 7.66 -20.72
N MET A 200 -18.48 7.93 -21.81
CA MET A 200 -18.00 7.67 -23.18
C MET A 200 -16.74 8.48 -23.50
N GLU A 201 -16.70 9.76 -23.12
CA GLU A 201 -15.53 10.62 -23.35
C GLU A 201 -14.29 10.07 -22.62
N SER A 202 -14.43 9.67 -21.37
CA SER A 202 -13.35 9.05 -20.59
C SER A 202 -12.83 7.76 -21.25
N GLU A 203 -13.72 6.90 -21.73
CA GLU A 203 -13.36 5.64 -22.39
C GLU A 203 -12.72 5.89 -23.78
N ILE A 204 -13.20 6.88 -24.53
CA ILE A 204 -12.60 7.29 -25.81
C ILE A 204 -11.16 7.75 -25.61
N ASP A 205 -10.90 8.55 -24.58
CA ASP A 205 -9.57 9.04 -24.26
C ASP A 205 -8.62 7.88 -23.89
N LEU A 206 -9.08 6.93 -23.08
CA LEU A 206 -8.32 5.72 -22.74
C LEU A 206 -7.97 4.89 -23.98
N LEU A 207 -8.93 4.65 -24.86
CA LEU A 207 -8.73 3.89 -26.10
C LEU A 207 -7.78 4.61 -27.07
N GLN A 208 -7.82 5.96 -27.12
CA GLN A 208 -6.87 6.74 -27.91
C GLN A 208 -5.44 6.67 -27.38
N VAL A 209 -5.27 6.69 -26.06
CA VAL A 209 -3.96 6.50 -25.41
C VAL A 209 -3.43 5.09 -25.69
N GLU A 210 -4.27 4.06 -25.55
CA GLU A 210 -3.90 2.67 -25.86
C GLU A 210 -3.47 2.52 -27.32
N LYS A 211 -4.21 3.10 -28.26
CA LYS A 211 -3.88 3.10 -29.68
C LYS A 211 -2.55 3.81 -29.97
N ARG A 212 -2.28 4.95 -29.30
CA ARG A 212 -0.99 5.65 -29.42
C ARG A 212 0.18 4.82 -28.90
N ILE A 213 0.00 4.15 -27.76
CA ILE A 213 1.02 3.26 -27.19
C ILE A 213 1.27 2.09 -28.14
N ARG A 214 0.22 1.41 -28.61
CA ARG A 214 0.32 0.27 -29.55
C ARG A 214 1.01 0.67 -30.86
N ASN A 215 0.68 1.84 -31.40
CA ASN A 215 1.34 2.35 -32.61
C ASN A 215 2.80 2.71 -32.38
N ARG A 216 3.16 3.25 -31.19
CA ARG A 216 4.55 3.51 -30.81
C ARG A 216 5.35 2.23 -30.71
N VAL A 217 4.81 1.22 -30.04
CA VAL A 217 5.43 -0.12 -29.93
C VAL A 217 5.61 -0.75 -31.31
N LYS A 218 4.57 -0.69 -32.16
CA LYS A 218 4.63 -1.21 -33.54
C LYS A 218 5.71 -0.51 -34.37
N LYS A 219 5.78 0.84 -34.34
CA LYS A 219 6.84 1.60 -35.03
C LYS A 219 8.24 1.28 -34.50
N GLN A 220 8.37 1.04 -33.19
CA GLN A 220 9.64 0.65 -32.58
C GLN A 220 10.05 -0.75 -33.05
N MET A 221 9.13 -1.70 -33.12
CA MET A 221 9.38 -3.04 -33.67
C MET A 221 9.73 -2.99 -35.16
N GLU A 222 8.99 -2.23 -35.97
CA GLU A 222 9.25 -2.07 -37.40
C GLU A 222 10.63 -1.41 -37.64
N LYS A 223 11.01 -0.44 -36.80
CA LYS A 223 12.35 0.19 -36.88
C LYS A 223 13.44 -0.81 -36.54
N SER A 224 13.29 -1.57 -35.46
CA SER A 224 14.25 -2.60 -35.08
C SER A 224 14.37 -3.72 -36.13
N GLN A 225 13.25 -4.16 -36.72
CA GLN A 225 13.25 -5.13 -37.82
C GLN A 225 13.95 -4.58 -39.07
N ARG A 226 13.72 -3.30 -39.38
CA ARG A 226 14.35 -2.65 -40.54
C ARG A 226 15.85 -2.44 -40.35
N GLU A 227 16.29 -2.06 -39.14
CA GLU A 227 17.70 -1.97 -38.77
C GLU A 227 18.37 -3.34 -38.82
N TYR A 228 17.72 -4.38 -38.35
CA TYR A 228 18.19 -5.76 -38.44
C TYR A 228 18.33 -6.21 -39.91
N TYR A 229 17.31 -5.99 -40.73
CA TYR A 229 17.31 -6.33 -42.15
C TYR A 229 18.41 -5.60 -42.94
N LEU A 230 18.61 -4.32 -42.67
CA LEU A 230 19.68 -3.53 -43.27
C LEU A 230 21.07 -4.02 -42.83
N ASN A 231 21.24 -4.41 -41.57
CA ASN A 231 22.48 -5.00 -41.09
C ASN A 231 22.77 -6.36 -41.72
N GLU A 232 21.75 -7.19 -41.94
CA GLU A 232 21.91 -8.48 -42.61
C GLU A 232 22.21 -8.31 -44.12
N GLN A 233 21.55 -7.35 -44.80
CA GLN A 233 21.91 -6.99 -46.16
C GLN A 233 23.35 -6.48 -46.27
N MET A 234 23.79 -5.63 -45.30
CA MET A 234 25.16 -5.13 -45.25
C MET A 234 26.16 -6.28 -45.06
N LYS A 235 25.86 -7.27 -44.18
CA LYS A 235 26.66 -8.46 -44.00
C LYS A 235 26.71 -9.36 -45.24
N ALA A 236 25.56 -9.52 -45.93
CA ALA A 236 25.50 -10.29 -47.20
C ALA A 236 26.32 -9.64 -48.32
N ILE A 237 26.22 -8.32 -48.46
CA ILE A 237 26.99 -7.53 -49.38
C ILE A 237 28.49 -7.57 -49.04
N GLN A 238 28.87 -7.47 -47.79
CA GLN A 238 30.27 -7.58 -47.33
C GLN A 238 30.84 -8.99 -47.62
N LYS A 239 30.00 -10.03 -47.48
CA LYS A 239 30.38 -11.40 -47.82
C LYS A 239 30.56 -11.64 -49.34
N GLU A 240 29.74 -10.99 -50.18
CA GLU A 240 29.87 -11.03 -51.65
C GLU A 240 31.07 -10.19 -52.16
N LEU A 241 31.47 -9.14 -51.43
CA LEU A 241 32.62 -8.31 -51.75
C LEU A 241 33.98 -8.90 -51.32
N GLY A 242 33.99 -10.11 -50.74
CA GLY A 242 35.25 -10.82 -50.39
C GLY A 242 36.01 -10.21 -49.19
N GLU A 243 35.42 -9.32 -48.43
CA GLU A 243 36.09 -8.66 -47.27
C GLU A 243 35.94 -9.44 -45.94
N MET A 244 35.42 -10.70 -45.95
CA MET A 244 35.18 -11.49 -44.76
C MET A 244 35.70 -12.94 -44.89
N ASP A 245 36.99 -13.12 -45.12
CA ASP A 245 37.64 -14.40 -44.86
C ASP A 245 38.15 -14.56 -43.42
N ASP A 246 38.00 -13.53 -42.55
CA ASP A 246 38.47 -13.53 -41.16
C ASP A 246 37.39 -13.21 -40.11
N ALA A 247 36.08 -13.27 -40.44
CA ALA A 247 35.05 -13.15 -39.43
C ALA A 247 34.90 -14.52 -38.70
N PRO A 248 35.18 -14.62 -37.40
CA PRO A 248 35.01 -15.86 -36.67
C PRO A 248 33.56 -16.33 -36.77
N ASP A 249 33.36 -17.60 -37.19
CA ASP A 249 32.06 -18.24 -37.24
C ASP A 249 31.30 -17.92 -35.92
N GLU A 250 30.17 -17.23 -36.00
CA GLU A 250 29.39 -16.77 -34.85
C GLU A 250 29.10 -17.95 -33.89
N ASN A 251 28.91 -19.12 -34.42
CA ASN A 251 28.70 -20.35 -33.66
C ASN A 251 29.97 -20.81 -32.92
N GLU A 252 31.16 -20.60 -33.51
CA GLU A 252 32.42 -20.83 -32.81
C GLU A 252 32.65 -19.79 -31.72
N ALA A 253 32.30 -18.54 -31.95
CA ALA A 253 32.36 -17.50 -30.93
C ALA A 253 31.43 -17.80 -29.73
N LEU A 254 30.21 -18.30 -29.96
CA LEU A 254 29.31 -18.77 -28.92
C LEU A 254 29.87 -19.98 -28.18
N LYS A 255 30.47 -20.94 -28.88
CA LYS A 255 31.11 -22.10 -28.24
C LYS A 255 32.26 -21.68 -27.33
N ARG A 256 33.12 -20.76 -27.79
CA ARG A 256 34.21 -20.22 -26.95
C ARG A 256 33.68 -19.52 -25.71
N LYS A 257 32.56 -18.79 -25.81
CA LYS A 257 31.87 -18.14 -24.65
C LYS A 257 31.31 -19.17 -23.68
N ILE A 258 30.69 -20.26 -24.16
CA ILE A 258 30.19 -21.39 -23.33
C ILE A 258 31.34 -22.00 -22.54
N ASP A 259 32.46 -22.29 -23.20
CA ASP A 259 33.66 -22.90 -22.56
C ASP A 259 34.26 -21.91 -21.52
N ALA A 260 34.32 -20.63 -21.83
CA ALA A 260 34.82 -19.58 -20.94
C ALA A 260 33.97 -19.35 -19.72
N ALA A 261 32.66 -19.58 -19.79
CA ALA A 261 31.70 -19.34 -18.71
C ALA A 261 31.85 -20.32 -17.52
N LYS A 262 32.59 -21.43 -17.70
CA LYS A 262 32.83 -22.45 -16.65
C LYS A 262 31.57 -22.92 -15.95
N MET A 263 30.56 -23.26 -16.74
CA MET A 263 29.26 -23.75 -16.28
C MET A 263 29.40 -25.11 -15.57
N PRO A 264 28.50 -25.46 -14.66
CA PRO A 264 28.31 -26.83 -14.19
C PRO A 264 28.05 -27.81 -15.37
N LYS A 265 28.30 -29.08 -15.16
CA LYS A 265 28.21 -30.08 -16.23
C LYS A 265 26.84 -30.07 -16.91
N GLU A 266 25.78 -30.09 -16.14
CA GLU A 266 24.39 -30.08 -16.65
C GLU A 266 24.07 -28.83 -17.49
N ALA A 267 24.43 -27.65 -16.98
CA ALA A 267 24.21 -26.37 -17.69
C ALA A 267 25.03 -26.31 -18.99
N LYS A 268 26.27 -26.85 -18.97
CA LYS A 268 27.13 -26.88 -20.14
C LYS A 268 26.58 -27.83 -21.21
N GLU A 269 26.17 -29.05 -20.83
CA GLU A 269 25.58 -30.05 -21.75
C GLU A 269 24.32 -29.47 -22.41
N LYS A 270 23.46 -28.75 -21.63
CA LYS A 270 22.26 -28.12 -22.15
C LYS A 270 22.57 -26.97 -23.12
N ALA A 271 23.52 -26.09 -22.75
CA ALA A 271 23.96 -25.01 -23.63
C ALA A 271 24.56 -25.51 -24.94
N GLU A 272 25.37 -26.59 -24.90
CA GLU A 272 25.96 -27.22 -26.07
C GLU A 272 24.89 -27.90 -26.94
N ALA A 273 23.89 -28.55 -26.34
CA ALA A 273 22.76 -29.14 -27.06
C ALA A 273 21.94 -28.08 -27.81
N GLU A 274 21.66 -26.95 -27.16
CA GLU A 274 20.96 -25.82 -27.79
C GLU A 274 21.81 -25.16 -28.89
N LEU A 275 23.14 -25.08 -28.71
CA LEU A 275 24.05 -24.60 -29.75
C LEU A 275 24.07 -25.54 -30.97
N GLN A 276 23.97 -26.83 -30.77
CA GLN A 276 23.85 -27.83 -31.86
C GLN A 276 22.53 -27.63 -32.63
N LYS A 277 21.41 -27.39 -31.91
CA LYS A 277 20.13 -27.06 -32.54
C LYS A 277 20.23 -25.79 -33.36
N LEU A 278 20.84 -24.71 -32.79
CA LEU A 278 21.03 -23.44 -33.47
C LEU A 278 21.80 -23.60 -34.79
N LYS A 279 22.81 -24.46 -34.85
CA LYS A 279 23.57 -24.75 -36.09
C LYS A 279 22.72 -25.37 -37.18
N MET A 280 21.66 -26.12 -36.83
CA MET A 280 20.76 -26.79 -37.78
C MET A 280 19.58 -25.88 -38.20
N MET A 281 19.36 -24.77 -37.52
CA MET A 281 18.28 -23.85 -37.78
C MET A 281 18.64 -22.80 -38.84
N SER A 282 17.66 -22.34 -39.57
CA SER A 282 17.86 -21.17 -40.42
C SER A 282 18.13 -19.93 -39.58
N PRO A 283 19.20 -19.16 -39.83
CA PRO A 283 19.57 -17.99 -39.05
C PRO A 283 18.46 -16.93 -38.96
N MET A 284 17.51 -16.93 -39.92
CA MET A 284 16.39 -15.99 -40.04
C MET A 284 15.13 -16.49 -39.32
N SER A 285 15.14 -17.67 -38.70
CA SER A 285 13.96 -18.19 -38.01
C SER A 285 13.73 -17.52 -36.67
N ALA A 286 12.48 -17.34 -36.28
CA ALA A 286 12.12 -16.84 -34.96
C ALA A 286 12.63 -17.74 -33.83
N GLU A 287 12.67 -19.05 -34.07
CA GLU A 287 13.21 -20.05 -33.15
C GLU A 287 14.71 -19.87 -32.93
N ALA A 288 15.51 -19.61 -33.99
CA ALA A 288 16.94 -19.34 -33.85
C ALA A 288 17.22 -18.13 -32.96
N THR A 289 16.38 -17.08 -33.05
CA THR A 289 16.50 -15.89 -32.18
C THR A 289 16.22 -16.25 -30.69
N VAL A 290 15.22 -17.10 -30.43
CA VAL A 290 14.91 -17.56 -29.06
C VAL A 290 16.05 -18.42 -28.51
N VAL A 291 16.56 -19.39 -29.28
CA VAL A 291 17.67 -20.26 -28.86
C VAL A 291 18.95 -19.46 -28.65
N ARG A 292 19.26 -18.50 -29.53
CA ARG A 292 20.39 -17.58 -29.34
C ARG A 292 20.26 -16.77 -28.06
N GLY A 293 19.09 -16.15 -27.82
CA GLY A 293 18.81 -15.43 -26.58
C GLY A 293 18.98 -16.30 -25.33
N TYR A 294 18.58 -17.54 -25.38
CA TYR A 294 18.79 -18.51 -24.31
C TYR A 294 20.28 -18.78 -24.03
N ILE A 295 21.06 -19.05 -25.08
CA ILE A 295 22.51 -19.28 -24.95
C ILE A 295 23.19 -18.02 -24.41
N ASP A 296 22.81 -16.82 -24.88
CA ASP A 296 23.35 -15.56 -24.40
C ASP A 296 23.09 -15.37 -22.88
N TRP A 297 21.88 -15.69 -22.39
CA TRP A 297 21.60 -15.69 -20.96
C TRP A 297 22.44 -16.71 -20.20
N MET A 298 22.53 -17.95 -20.68
CA MET A 298 23.36 -19.01 -20.06
C MET A 298 24.82 -18.58 -19.90
N VAL A 299 25.38 -17.87 -20.89
CA VAL A 299 26.76 -17.37 -20.88
C VAL A 299 26.94 -16.16 -19.95
N GLN A 300 25.91 -15.29 -19.83
CA GLN A 300 25.98 -14.10 -19.00
C GLN A 300 25.85 -14.39 -17.50
N VAL A 301 25.19 -15.47 -17.13
CA VAL A 301 25.02 -15.87 -15.72
C VAL A 301 26.39 -16.22 -15.12
N PRO A 302 26.74 -15.68 -13.93
CA PRO A 302 28.05 -15.92 -13.31
C PRO A 302 28.09 -17.28 -12.57
N TRP A 303 28.38 -18.33 -13.26
CA TRP A 303 28.44 -19.71 -12.69
C TRP A 303 29.54 -19.90 -11.64
N ASN A 304 30.74 -19.33 -11.89
CA ASN A 304 31.91 -19.53 -11.03
C ASN A 304 32.65 -18.23 -10.66
N ALA A 305 32.35 -17.10 -11.29
CA ALA A 305 33.02 -15.85 -11.01
C ALA A 305 32.69 -15.35 -9.60
N ARG A 306 33.70 -15.12 -8.75
CA ARG A 306 33.52 -14.69 -7.36
C ARG A 306 34.27 -13.40 -7.07
N SER A 307 33.67 -12.51 -6.27
CA SER A 307 34.38 -11.40 -5.65
C SER A 307 35.19 -11.88 -4.44
N LYS A 308 36.29 -11.20 -4.15
CA LYS A 308 37.14 -11.51 -3.00
C LYS A 308 36.45 -11.03 -1.72
N VAL A 309 36.05 -11.95 -0.86
CA VAL A 309 35.36 -11.64 0.40
C VAL A 309 36.38 -11.20 1.44
N LYS A 310 36.12 -10.08 2.09
CA LYS A 310 36.87 -9.58 3.25
C LYS A 310 36.26 -10.16 4.52
N LYS A 311 37.11 -10.59 5.46
CA LYS A 311 36.69 -11.23 6.72
C LYS A 311 37.15 -10.43 7.96
N ASP A 312 37.66 -9.21 7.78
CA ASP A 312 38.16 -8.35 8.85
C ASP A 312 37.00 -7.61 9.50
N LEU A 313 36.68 -8.00 10.74
CA LEU A 313 35.59 -7.40 11.53
C LEU A 313 35.92 -5.98 11.98
N ARG A 314 37.20 -5.64 12.23
CA ARG A 314 37.58 -4.28 12.60
C ARG A 314 37.34 -3.30 11.46
N GLN A 315 37.72 -3.69 10.26
CA GLN A 315 37.46 -2.92 9.05
C GLN A 315 35.93 -2.81 8.79
N ALA A 316 35.18 -3.87 9.06
CA ALA A 316 33.72 -3.85 8.94
C ALA A 316 33.09 -2.84 9.91
N GLN A 317 33.55 -2.82 11.14
CA GLN A 317 33.11 -1.86 12.15
C GLN A 317 33.42 -0.43 11.75
N GLU A 318 34.65 -0.13 11.33
CA GLU A 318 35.04 1.21 10.85
C GLU A 318 34.18 1.70 9.68
N ILE A 319 33.83 0.81 8.74
CA ILE A 319 32.96 1.14 7.62
C ILE A 319 31.54 1.48 8.10
N LEU A 320 30.97 0.66 8.99
CA LEU A 320 29.63 0.90 9.55
C LEU A 320 29.59 2.21 10.35
N ASP A 321 30.62 2.51 11.15
CA ASP A 321 30.71 3.74 11.93
C ASP A 321 30.92 4.99 11.07
N THR A 322 31.66 4.85 9.98
CA THR A 322 31.88 5.95 9.04
C THR A 322 30.63 6.23 8.20
N ASP A 323 29.94 5.19 7.75
CA ASP A 323 28.80 5.34 6.84
C ASP A 323 27.48 5.65 7.62
N HIS A 324 27.40 5.32 8.92
CA HIS A 324 26.18 5.46 9.74
C HIS A 324 26.47 6.05 11.13
N TYR A 325 25.82 7.16 11.44
CA TYR A 325 25.88 7.74 12.79
C TYR A 325 24.81 7.10 13.71
N GLY A 326 25.16 6.81 14.96
CA GLY A 326 24.29 6.13 15.90
C GLY A 326 24.05 4.66 15.50
N LEU A 327 22.89 4.10 15.87
CA LEU A 327 22.48 2.73 15.59
C LEU A 327 23.43 1.66 16.19
N GLU A 328 24.03 1.93 17.37
CA GLU A 328 25.07 1.07 17.97
C GLU A 328 24.61 -0.40 18.10
N ARG A 329 23.41 -0.65 18.66
CA ARG A 329 22.86 -2.02 18.79
C ARG A 329 22.65 -2.71 17.44
N VAL A 330 22.22 -1.95 16.41
CA VAL A 330 22.04 -2.49 15.04
C VAL A 330 23.38 -2.89 14.45
N LYS A 331 24.40 -2.04 14.60
CA LYS A 331 25.77 -2.30 14.15
C LYS A 331 26.36 -3.52 14.85
N ASP A 332 26.20 -3.64 16.16
CA ASP A 332 26.69 -4.79 16.92
C ASP A 332 26.03 -6.09 16.43
N ARG A 333 24.71 -6.12 16.24
CA ARG A 333 24.03 -7.30 15.69
C ARG A 333 24.49 -7.64 14.28
N ILE A 334 24.74 -6.66 13.44
CA ILE A 334 25.31 -6.89 12.10
C ILE A 334 26.74 -7.46 12.24
N LEU A 335 27.57 -6.95 13.14
CA LEU A 335 28.92 -7.45 13.38
C LEU A 335 28.92 -8.86 13.95
N GLU A 336 28.02 -9.21 14.89
CA GLU A 336 27.81 -10.57 15.38
C GLU A 336 27.49 -11.52 14.22
N TYR A 337 26.55 -11.15 13.37
CA TYR A 337 26.20 -11.93 12.19
C TYR A 337 27.40 -12.12 11.24
N LEU A 338 28.15 -11.06 10.94
CA LEU A 338 29.35 -11.12 10.11
C LEU A 338 30.45 -11.95 10.75
N ALA A 339 30.59 -11.94 12.09
CA ALA A 339 31.53 -12.75 12.85
C ALA A 339 31.26 -14.25 12.65
N VAL A 340 30.00 -14.65 12.78
CA VAL A 340 29.60 -16.06 12.51
C VAL A 340 29.88 -16.42 11.05
N GLN A 341 29.50 -15.57 10.09
CA GLN A 341 29.71 -15.79 8.67
C GLN A 341 31.23 -15.88 8.30
N SER A 342 32.10 -15.19 9.04
CA SER A 342 33.54 -15.24 8.78
C SER A 342 34.16 -16.60 9.12
N ARG A 343 33.55 -17.36 10.03
CA ARG A 343 34.00 -18.67 10.48
C ARG A 343 33.43 -19.85 9.69
N VAL A 344 32.26 -19.64 9.06
CA VAL A 344 31.56 -20.68 8.29
C VAL A 344 31.96 -20.59 6.82
N ASN A 345 32.23 -21.72 6.16
CA ASN A 345 32.60 -21.72 4.75
C ASN A 345 31.41 -21.60 3.80
N LYS A 346 30.20 -21.89 4.27
CA LYS A 346 28.93 -21.70 3.53
C LYS A 346 27.97 -20.87 4.36
N ILE A 347 27.22 -20.04 3.72
CA ILE A 347 26.18 -19.20 4.39
C ILE A 347 25.03 -20.13 4.79
N LYS A 348 24.95 -20.49 6.08
CA LYS A 348 23.95 -21.39 6.65
C LYS A 348 23.31 -20.74 7.88
N GLY A 349 22.90 -19.51 7.82
CA GLY A 349 22.25 -18.84 8.93
C GLY A 349 20.95 -18.18 8.48
N PRO A 350 20.15 -17.71 9.43
CA PRO A 350 18.98 -16.89 9.11
C PRO A 350 19.41 -15.65 8.31
N ILE A 351 18.49 -15.13 7.53
CA ILE A 351 18.74 -13.95 6.68
C ILE A 351 18.52 -12.71 7.50
N LEU A 352 19.42 -11.74 7.42
CA LEU A 352 19.22 -10.46 8.08
C LEU A 352 18.02 -9.72 7.47
N CYS A 353 17.03 -9.38 8.31
CA CYS A 353 15.89 -8.56 7.95
C CYS A 353 15.90 -7.25 8.73
N LEU A 354 16.12 -6.14 8.04
CA LEU A 354 16.14 -4.81 8.61
C LEU A 354 14.73 -4.22 8.59
N VAL A 355 14.07 -4.15 9.75
CA VAL A 355 12.69 -3.67 9.88
C VAL A 355 12.67 -2.31 10.57
N GLY A 356 11.93 -1.36 10.02
CA GLY A 356 11.77 -0.05 10.64
C GLY A 356 11.14 0.99 9.71
N PRO A 357 10.83 2.18 10.22
CA PRO A 357 10.16 3.22 9.45
C PRO A 357 10.96 3.66 8.22
N PRO A 358 10.31 4.33 7.24
CA PRO A 358 11.00 4.81 6.06
C PRO A 358 12.04 5.88 6.42
N GLY A 359 13.19 5.85 5.72
CA GLY A 359 14.24 6.86 5.88
C GLY A 359 15.22 6.65 7.03
N VAL A 360 15.17 5.50 7.75
CA VAL A 360 16.13 5.18 8.82
C VAL A 360 17.42 4.50 8.34
N GLY A 361 17.66 4.44 7.03
CA GLY A 361 18.93 3.96 6.51
C GLY A 361 19.00 2.46 6.21
N LYS A 362 17.89 1.70 6.18
CA LYS A 362 17.88 0.25 5.90
C LYS A 362 18.63 -0.14 4.62
N THR A 363 18.33 0.53 3.52
CA THR A 363 18.96 0.26 2.22
C THR A 363 20.44 0.64 2.20
N SER A 364 20.83 1.73 2.88
CA SER A 364 22.22 2.13 3.00
C SER A 364 23.04 1.20 3.89
N LEU A 365 22.44 0.66 4.97
CA LEU A 365 23.06 -0.38 5.78
C LEU A 365 23.41 -1.62 4.95
N GLY A 366 22.49 -2.06 4.06
CA GLY A 366 22.76 -3.14 3.13
C GLY A 366 23.96 -2.85 2.20
N GLN A 367 24.09 -1.61 1.75
CA GLN A 367 25.27 -1.18 0.95
C GLN A 367 26.56 -1.20 1.78
N SER A 368 26.52 -0.74 3.02
CA SER A 368 27.68 -0.73 3.91
C SER A 368 28.11 -2.15 4.31
N ILE A 369 27.17 -3.07 4.50
CA ILE A 369 27.47 -4.48 4.71
C ILE A 369 28.18 -5.09 3.47
N ALA A 370 27.72 -4.75 2.27
CA ALA A 370 28.37 -5.20 1.03
C ALA A 370 29.80 -4.65 0.91
N LYS A 371 30.01 -3.37 1.24
CA LYS A 371 31.32 -2.69 1.25
C LYS A 371 32.25 -3.31 2.31
N ALA A 372 31.73 -3.59 3.50
CA ALA A 372 32.46 -4.20 4.60
C ALA A 372 32.93 -5.63 4.26
N THR A 373 32.08 -6.41 3.62
CA THR A 373 32.39 -7.81 3.20
C THR A 373 33.13 -7.90 1.88
N GLY A 374 33.32 -6.78 1.15
CA GLY A 374 33.93 -6.78 -0.19
C GLY A 374 33.06 -7.45 -1.27
N ARG A 375 31.78 -7.69 -0.98
CA ARG A 375 30.82 -8.26 -1.93
C ARG A 375 30.29 -7.19 -2.88
N LYS A 376 30.02 -7.55 -4.12
CA LYS A 376 29.26 -6.65 -5.02
C LYS A 376 27.83 -6.54 -4.54
N TYR A 377 27.26 -5.35 -4.65
CA TYR A 377 25.92 -5.03 -4.17
C TYR A 377 24.87 -5.07 -5.28
N ILE A 378 23.76 -5.74 -5.01
CA ILE A 378 22.57 -5.76 -5.87
C ILE A 378 21.35 -5.38 -5.03
N ARG A 379 20.43 -4.67 -5.63
CA ARG A 379 19.10 -4.39 -5.04
C ARG A 379 17.99 -4.88 -5.96
N MET A 380 17.01 -5.57 -5.36
CA MET A 380 15.75 -5.93 -5.99
C MET A 380 14.60 -5.40 -5.12
N ALA A 381 13.77 -4.53 -5.68
CA ALA A 381 12.55 -4.10 -5.01
C ALA A 381 11.46 -5.16 -5.19
N LEU A 382 10.87 -5.59 -4.09
CA LEU A 382 9.78 -6.56 -4.05
C LEU A 382 8.40 -5.89 -3.94
N GLY A 383 8.38 -4.58 -3.66
CA GLY A 383 7.13 -3.81 -3.61
C GLY A 383 6.41 -3.83 -4.95
N GLY A 384 5.18 -4.37 -4.94
CA GLY A 384 4.35 -4.50 -6.14
C GLY A 384 4.57 -5.77 -6.96
N VAL A 385 5.45 -6.67 -6.55
CA VAL A 385 5.59 -8.02 -7.14
C VAL A 385 4.37 -8.85 -6.72
N ARG A 386 3.69 -9.42 -7.70
CA ARG A 386 2.46 -10.23 -7.51
C ARG A 386 2.52 -11.59 -8.18
N ASP A 387 3.40 -11.74 -9.18
CA ASP A 387 3.55 -12.95 -9.99
C ASP A 387 4.86 -13.66 -9.61
N GLU A 388 4.77 -14.95 -9.33
CA GLU A 388 5.92 -15.83 -9.08
C GLU A 388 6.91 -15.81 -10.25
N ALA A 389 6.42 -15.68 -11.47
CA ALA A 389 7.23 -15.62 -12.67
C ALA A 389 8.19 -14.41 -12.70
N GLU A 390 7.93 -13.35 -11.94
CA GLU A 390 8.89 -12.26 -11.79
C GLU A 390 10.18 -12.71 -11.08
N ILE A 391 10.09 -13.71 -10.20
CA ILE A 391 11.23 -14.27 -9.45
C ILE A 391 11.87 -15.42 -10.22
N ARG A 392 11.04 -16.39 -10.67
CA ARG A 392 11.46 -17.63 -11.32
C ARG A 392 11.54 -17.58 -12.86
N GLY A 393 11.09 -16.46 -13.48
CA GLY A 393 11.06 -16.36 -14.94
C GLY A 393 9.88 -17.08 -15.59
N HIS A 394 9.71 -16.83 -16.89
CA HIS A 394 8.70 -17.49 -17.72
C HIS A 394 9.33 -18.63 -18.51
N ARG A 395 8.56 -19.68 -18.77
CA ARG A 395 9.01 -20.76 -19.65
C ARG A 395 9.37 -20.21 -21.02
N ARG A 396 10.46 -20.67 -21.62
CA ARG A 396 11.02 -20.18 -22.89
C ARG A 396 10.18 -20.42 -24.13
N THR A 397 9.05 -21.12 -24.01
CA THR A 397 8.14 -21.40 -25.12
C THR A 397 7.48 -20.14 -25.72
N TYR A 398 7.51 -19.03 -25.02
CA TYR A 398 6.92 -17.77 -25.46
C TYR A 398 7.99 -16.81 -26.01
N ILE A 399 7.72 -16.21 -27.18
CA ILE A 399 8.60 -15.18 -27.75
C ILE A 399 8.64 -13.99 -26.82
N GLY A 400 9.86 -13.57 -26.43
CA GLY A 400 10.07 -12.48 -25.48
C GLY A 400 10.13 -12.93 -24.01
N SER A 401 10.10 -14.24 -23.71
CA SER A 401 10.36 -14.76 -22.39
C SER A 401 11.78 -14.42 -21.93
N MET A 402 11.93 -14.20 -20.61
CA MET A 402 13.21 -13.86 -19.97
C MET A 402 13.34 -14.62 -18.65
N PRO A 403 14.59 -14.83 -18.17
CA PRO A 403 14.82 -15.33 -16.82
C PRO A 403 14.15 -14.46 -15.76
N GLY A 404 13.91 -15.00 -14.58
CA GLY A 404 13.43 -14.26 -13.43
C GLY A 404 14.36 -13.09 -13.05
N LYS A 405 13.79 -12.08 -12.41
CA LYS A 405 14.54 -10.87 -11.98
C LYS A 405 15.77 -11.21 -11.15
N LEU A 406 15.74 -12.30 -10.40
CA LEU A 406 16.88 -12.77 -9.60
C LEU A 406 18.05 -13.12 -10.50
N ILE A 407 17.87 -13.98 -11.49
CA ILE A 407 18.90 -14.39 -12.45
C ILE A 407 19.37 -13.22 -13.30
N GLN A 408 18.45 -12.36 -13.77
CA GLN A 408 18.81 -11.15 -14.51
C GLN A 408 19.74 -10.23 -13.70
N LYS A 409 19.47 -10.06 -12.41
CA LYS A 409 20.32 -9.26 -11.52
C LYS A 409 21.67 -9.93 -11.26
N MET A 410 21.70 -11.26 -11.11
CA MET A 410 22.94 -12.02 -10.98
C MET A 410 23.82 -11.89 -12.23
N ALA A 411 23.24 -12.00 -13.43
CA ALA A 411 23.95 -11.78 -14.69
C ALA A 411 24.53 -10.35 -14.76
N LYS A 412 23.74 -9.33 -14.37
CA LYS A 412 24.16 -7.92 -14.38
C LYS A 412 25.36 -7.66 -13.47
N VAL A 413 25.43 -8.29 -12.30
CA VAL A 413 26.55 -8.08 -11.34
C VAL A 413 27.79 -8.87 -11.72
N GLY A 414 27.63 -9.97 -12.44
CA GLY A 414 28.73 -10.80 -12.98
C GLY A 414 29.54 -11.53 -11.92
N VAL A 415 29.00 -11.77 -10.71
CA VAL A 415 29.63 -12.60 -9.66
C VAL A 415 28.60 -13.48 -8.97
N LYS A 416 29.02 -14.69 -8.58
CA LYS A 416 28.18 -15.70 -7.92
C LYS A 416 27.87 -15.36 -6.45
N ASN A 417 28.72 -14.56 -5.80
CA ASN A 417 28.68 -14.30 -4.36
C ASN A 417 28.39 -12.81 -4.00
N PRO A 418 27.41 -12.15 -4.61
CA PRO A 418 27.08 -10.76 -4.25
C PRO A 418 26.38 -10.70 -2.89
N LEU A 419 26.20 -9.47 -2.37
CA LEU A 419 25.15 -9.18 -1.41
C LEU A 419 23.90 -8.78 -2.19
N PHE A 420 22.81 -9.50 -1.96
CA PHE A 420 21.54 -9.31 -2.63
C PHE A 420 20.52 -8.71 -1.64
N LEU A 421 20.19 -7.44 -1.82
CA LEU A 421 19.22 -6.75 -1.01
C LEU A 421 17.80 -6.91 -1.58
N LEU A 422 16.94 -7.56 -0.82
CA LEU A 422 15.51 -7.70 -1.09
C LEU A 422 14.77 -6.56 -0.37
N ASP A 423 14.37 -5.55 -1.12
CA ASP A 423 13.84 -4.31 -0.55
C ASP A 423 12.30 -4.31 -0.55
N GLU A 424 11.68 -3.84 0.56
CA GLU A 424 10.25 -3.74 0.75
C GLU A 424 9.51 -5.10 0.66
N ILE A 425 10.00 -6.11 1.42
CA ILE A 425 9.43 -7.46 1.42
C ILE A 425 7.99 -7.51 1.97
N ASP A 426 7.61 -6.57 2.82
CA ASP A 426 6.26 -6.41 3.38
C ASP A 426 5.21 -5.93 2.37
N LYS A 427 5.64 -5.48 1.20
CA LYS A 427 4.75 -4.96 0.15
C LYS A 427 4.50 -5.95 -1.00
N MET A 428 4.92 -7.19 -0.83
CA MET A 428 4.53 -8.27 -1.73
C MET A 428 3.06 -8.62 -1.49
N SER A 429 2.37 -8.98 -2.55
CA SER A 429 0.99 -9.49 -2.46
C SER A 429 0.85 -10.70 -3.36
N SER A 430 0.07 -11.67 -2.93
CA SER A 430 -0.36 -12.81 -3.75
C SER A 430 -1.62 -12.45 -4.53
N ASP A 431 -1.76 -12.95 -5.75
CA ASP A 431 -2.99 -12.89 -6.54
C ASP A 431 -3.26 -14.26 -7.20
N MET A 432 -4.28 -14.32 -8.07
CA MET A 432 -4.65 -15.57 -8.77
C MET A 432 -3.55 -16.09 -9.73
N ARG A 433 -2.46 -15.35 -9.95
CA ARG A 433 -1.35 -15.72 -10.85
C ARG A 433 -0.19 -16.38 -10.12
N GLY A 434 -0.17 -16.40 -8.80
CA GLY A 434 0.86 -17.07 -8.02
C GLY A 434 1.14 -16.40 -6.67
N ASP A 435 2.03 -17.04 -5.92
CA ASP A 435 2.51 -16.56 -4.64
C ASP A 435 4.03 -16.31 -4.69
N PRO A 436 4.46 -15.04 -4.86
CA PRO A 436 5.89 -14.71 -4.85
C PRO A 436 6.60 -15.07 -3.55
N ALA A 437 5.87 -15.16 -2.42
CA ALA A 437 6.46 -15.56 -1.15
C ALA A 437 6.92 -17.01 -1.18
N SER A 438 6.19 -17.90 -1.84
CA SER A 438 6.59 -19.29 -2.03
C SER A 438 7.86 -19.43 -2.87
N ALA A 439 8.00 -18.64 -3.95
CA ALA A 439 9.23 -18.60 -4.72
C ALA A 439 10.43 -18.09 -3.91
N LEU A 440 10.22 -17.10 -3.06
CA LEU A 440 11.26 -16.58 -2.17
C LEU A 440 11.66 -17.58 -1.08
N LEU A 441 10.75 -18.41 -0.60
CA LEU A 441 11.11 -19.47 0.35
C LEU A 441 12.19 -20.39 -0.19
N GLU A 442 12.10 -20.81 -1.46
CA GLU A 442 13.12 -21.62 -2.10
C GLU A 442 14.47 -20.87 -2.23
N VAL A 443 14.41 -19.58 -2.56
CA VAL A 443 15.61 -18.73 -2.69
C VAL A 443 16.31 -18.53 -1.34
N LEU A 444 15.53 -18.38 -0.27
CA LEU A 444 16.03 -17.99 1.04
C LEU A 444 16.34 -19.20 1.95
N ASP A 445 15.84 -20.38 1.63
CA ASP A 445 16.12 -21.60 2.36
C ASP A 445 17.50 -22.15 2.01
N PRO A 446 18.45 -22.24 2.96
CA PRO A 446 19.79 -22.75 2.69
C PRO A 446 19.83 -24.23 2.22
N GLU A 447 18.77 -25.00 2.46
CA GLU A 447 18.68 -26.40 1.99
C GLU A 447 18.21 -26.48 0.55
N GLN A 448 17.40 -25.53 0.08
CA GLN A 448 16.81 -25.52 -1.27
C GLN A 448 17.58 -24.62 -2.24
N ASN A 449 18.19 -23.53 -1.77
CA ASN A 449 18.83 -22.53 -2.63
C ASN A 449 20.06 -23.01 -3.41
N VAL A 450 20.57 -24.17 -3.07
CA VAL A 450 21.66 -24.83 -3.83
C VAL A 450 21.21 -25.28 -5.22
N ALA A 451 19.90 -25.54 -5.38
CA ALA A 451 19.29 -26.03 -6.61
C ALA A 451 18.09 -25.14 -7.00
N PHE A 452 18.30 -23.83 -7.02
CA PHE A 452 17.25 -22.90 -7.44
C PHE A 452 16.94 -23.08 -8.92
N SER A 453 15.67 -23.38 -9.23
CA SER A 453 15.21 -23.63 -10.58
C SER A 453 14.50 -22.41 -11.18
N ASP A 454 15.15 -21.76 -12.13
CA ASP A 454 14.54 -20.71 -12.96
C ASP A 454 13.84 -21.35 -14.17
N HIS A 455 12.58 -21.00 -14.41
CA HIS A 455 11.75 -21.61 -15.46
C HIS A 455 12.25 -21.31 -16.88
N TYR A 456 13.03 -20.23 -17.07
CA TYR A 456 13.63 -19.92 -18.36
C TYR A 456 14.94 -20.67 -18.58
N LEU A 457 15.81 -20.74 -17.56
CA LEU A 457 17.09 -21.43 -17.67
C LEU A 457 16.91 -22.95 -17.72
N GLU A 458 15.90 -23.48 -17.00
CA GLU A 458 15.59 -24.91 -16.89
C GLU A 458 16.82 -25.77 -16.46
N VAL A 459 17.73 -25.15 -15.70
CA VAL A 459 18.88 -25.80 -15.04
C VAL A 459 19.02 -25.18 -13.66
N ASP A 460 19.49 -25.97 -12.72
CA ASP A 460 19.68 -25.54 -11.35
C ASP A 460 20.81 -24.51 -11.23
N TYR A 461 20.54 -23.43 -10.49
CA TYR A 461 21.51 -22.39 -10.17
C TYR A 461 21.77 -22.32 -8.68
N ASP A 462 23.02 -22.52 -8.28
CA ASP A 462 23.43 -22.52 -6.88
C ASP A 462 23.55 -21.09 -6.32
N LEU A 463 22.61 -20.70 -5.43
CA LEU A 463 22.54 -19.43 -4.73
C LEU A 463 23.20 -19.45 -3.34
N SER A 464 23.79 -20.57 -2.91
CA SER A 464 24.33 -20.75 -1.56
C SER A 464 25.47 -19.79 -1.18
N ASP A 465 26.14 -19.18 -2.17
CA ASP A 465 27.19 -18.18 -1.97
C ASP A 465 26.65 -16.74 -1.89
N VAL A 466 25.38 -16.53 -2.22
CA VAL A 466 24.73 -15.20 -2.19
C VAL A 466 24.40 -14.84 -0.75
N MET A 467 24.79 -13.64 -0.35
CA MET A 467 24.38 -13.08 0.94
C MET A 467 23.09 -12.29 0.77
N PHE A 468 21.97 -12.86 1.20
CA PHE A 468 20.68 -12.18 1.18
C PHE A 468 20.51 -11.31 2.42
N VAL A 469 20.00 -10.09 2.19
CA VAL A 469 19.57 -9.16 3.23
C VAL A 469 18.20 -8.64 2.82
N ALA A 470 17.22 -8.67 3.72
CA ALA A 470 15.88 -8.15 3.46
C ALA A 470 15.66 -6.80 4.16
N THR A 471 14.79 -5.96 3.62
CA THR A 471 14.30 -4.77 4.30
C THR A 471 12.77 -4.76 4.31
N SER A 472 12.21 -4.25 5.41
CA SER A 472 10.77 -4.09 5.59
C SER A 472 10.45 -2.77 6.29
N ASN A 473 9.29 -2.19 6.02
CA ASN A 473 8.81 -1.05 6.79
C ASN A 473 7.95 -1.48 7.99
N SER A 474 7.34 -2.65 7.93
CA SER A 474 6.46 -3.19 8.97
C SER A 474 6.79 -4.66 9.26
N MET A 475 6.19 -5.22 10.31
CA MET A 475 6.28 -6.66 10.62
C MET A 475 5.29 -7.51 9.82
N ASN A 476 4.55 -6.91 8.86
CA ASN A 476 3.61 -7.62 8.02
C ASN A 476 4.33 -8.42 6.91
N ILE A 477 5.10 -9.40 7.35
CA ILE A 477 5.85 -10.33 6.50
C ILE A 477 5.18 -11.68 6.62
N PRO A 478 5.00 -12.45 5.53
CA PRO A 478 4.47 -13.81 5.61
C PRO A 478 5.24 -14.67 6.62
N ALA A 479 4.52 -15.33 7.53
CA ALA A 479 5.10 -16.09 8.64
C ALA A 479 6.19 -17.10 8.20
N PRO A 480 6.03 -17.85 7.11
CA PRO A 480 7.06 -18.79 6.65
C PRO A 480 8.39 -18.13 6.24
N LEU A 481 8.32 -16.89 5.74
CA LEU A 481 9.52 -16.10 5.43
C LEU A 481 10.14 -15.53 6.71
N LEU A 482 9.32 -15.08 7.64
CA LEU A 482 9.77 -14.52 8.92
C LEU A 482 10.55 -15.53 9.75
N ASP A 483 10.14 -16.79 9.75
CA ASP A 483 10.82 -17.90 10.45
C ASP A 483 12.27 -18.13 9.97
N ARG A 484 12.60 -17.68 8.76
CA ARG A 484 13.95 -17.79 8.16
C ARG A 484 14.77 -16.52 8.33
N MET A 485 14.23 -15.53 9.01
CA MET A 485 14.84 -14.20 9.12
C MET A 485 15.27 -13.89 10.55
N GLU A 486 16.45 -13.33 10.68
CA GLU A 486 16.88 -12.64 11.89
C GLU A 486 16.47 -11.18 11.78
N VAL A 487 15.44 -10.80 12.54
CA VAL A 487 14.87 -9.46 12.52
C VAL A 487 15.69 -8.49 13.35
N ILE A 488 16.24 -7.47 12.70
CA ILE A 488 16.89 -6.34 13.36
C ILE A 488 15.97 -5.12 13.23
N ARG A 489 15.43 -4.66 14.35
CA ARG A 489 14.54 -3.50 14.39
C ARG A 489 15.34 -2.20 14.41
N LEU A 490 15.06 -1.32 13.49
CA LEU A 490 15.55 0.04 13.42
C LEU A 490 14.46 0.98 13.92
N SER A 491 14.74 1.69 15.00
CA SER A 491 13.87 2.76 15.49
C SER A 491 14.09 4.07 14.72
N GLY A 492 13.23 5.03 14.96
CA GLY A 492 13.43 6.40 14.50
C GLY A 492 14.65 7.07 15.14
N TYR A 493 15.14 8.12 14.51
CA TYR A 493 16.25 8.93 14.99
C TYR A 493 15.79 10.02 15.96
N THR A 494 16.61 10.29 16.96
CA THR A 494 16.49 11.48 17.83
C THR A 494 16.82 12.77 17.06
N GLU A 495 16.49 13.93 17.63
CA GLU A 495 16.84 15.23 17.05
C GLU A 495 18.36 15.38 16.89
N ASP A 496 19.14 14.98 17.92
CA ASP A 496 20.59 15.01 17.88
C ASP A 496 21.18 14.08 16.82
N GLU A 497 20.66 12.85 16.72
CA GLU A 497 21.06 11.90 15.67
C GLU A 497 20.77 12.48 14.28
N LYS A 498 19.57 13.06 14.06
CA LYS A 498 19.21 13.71 12.79
C LYS A 498 20.14 14.88 12.45
N LEU A 499 20.48 15.72 13.43
CA LEU A 499 21.43 16.81 13.27
C LEU A 499 22.80 16.28 12.81
N ASN A 500 23.33 15.28 13.50
CA ASN A 500 24.62 14.69 13.17
C ASN A 500 24.62 14.00 11.80
N ILE A 501 23.55 13.25 11.46
CA ILE A 501 23.36 12.63 10.15
C ILE A 501 23.30 13.71 9.06
N ALA A 502 22.58 14.80 9.30
CA ALA A 502 22.47 15.90 8.36
C ALA A 502 23.83 16.52 8.07
N LYS A 503 24.62 16.82 9.09
CA LYS A 503 25.95 17.44 8.97
C LYS A 503 26.95 16.53 8.30
N ARG A 504 27.02 15.26 8.72
CA ARG A 504 28.09 14.33 8.29
C ARG A 504 27.79 13.70 6.93
N HIS A 505 26.51 13.48 6.60
CA HIS A 505 26.14 12.69 5.41
C HIS A 505 25.23 13.43 4.43
N LEU A 506 24.13 14.05 4.90
CA LEU A 506 23.13 14.58 3.98
C LEU A 506 23.58 15.87 3.32
N LEU A 507 24.09 16.83 4.10
CA LEU A 507 24.50 18.14 3.59
C LEU A 507 25.66 18.03 2.60
N PRO A 508 26.77 17.30 2.88
CA PRO A 508 27.85 17.12 1.91
C PRO A 508 27.38 16.47 0.61
N LYS A 509 26.55 15.42 0.73
CA LYS A 509 25.96 14.71 -0.41
C LYS A 509 25.07 15.61 -1.26
N GLN A 510 24.27 16.50 -0.62
CA GLN A 510 23.39 17.41 -1.36
C GLN A 510 24.14 18.59 -1.96
N ILE A 511 25.21 19.08 -1.34
CA ILE A 511 26.13 20.08 -1.90
C ILE A 511 26.73 19.53 -3.20
N GLU A 512 27.28 18.32 -3.18
CA GLU A 512 27.86 17.66 -4.34
C GLU A 512 26.81 17.43 -5.44
N ARG A 513 25.65 16.88 -5.10
CA ARG A 513 24.56 16.58 -6.06
C ARG A 513 23.99 17.82 -6.75
N ASN A 514 24.01 18.97 -6.07
CA ASN A 514 23.52 20.22 -6.65
C ASN A 514 24.67 21.08 -7.23
N ALA A 515 25.86 20.49 -7.41
CA ALA A 515 27.03 21.12 -8.01
C ALA A 515 27.47 22.44 -7.32
N LEU A 516 27.26 22.55 -6.01
CA LEU A 516 27.80 23.65 -5.20
C LEU A 516 29.28 23.40 -4.89
N LYS A 517 30.09 24.43 -5.00
CA LYS A 517 31.51 24.38 -4.65
C LYS A 517 31.69 24.48 -3.13
N LYS A 518 32.83 24.00 -2.67
CA LYS A 518 33.21 24.09 -1.27
C LYS A 518 33.29 25.55 -0.81
N GLY A 519 32.48 25.92 0.20
CA GLY A 519 32.43 27.28 0.73
C GLY A 519 31.34 28.18 0.13
N GLU A 520 30.63 27.76 -0.92
CA GLU A 520 29.51 28.54 -1.48
C GLU A 520 28.25 28.49 -0.62
N LEU A 521 28.07 27.46 0.19
CA LEU A 521 26.95 27.30 1.11
C LEU A 521 27.41 26.84 2.49
N THR A 522 26.98 27.56 3.51
CA THR A 522 27.15 27.19 4.92
C THR A 522 25.77 27.09 5.56
N VAL A 523 25.48 25.99 6.20
CA VAL A 523 24.21 25.77 6.91
C VAL A 523 24.51 25.53 8.39
N ASP A 524 24.05 26.41 9.23
CA ASP A 524 24.29 26.35 10.67
C ASP A 524 23.43 25.26 11.35
N ASP A 525 23.84 24.82 12.51
CA ASP A 525 23.10 23.83 13.32
C ASP A 525 21.70 24.33 13.65
N SER A 526 21.52 25.63 13.92
CA SER A 526 20.23 26.26 14.17
C SER A 526 19.25 26.10 12.99
N ALA A 527 19.76 26.19 11.75
CA ALA A 527 18.95 25.97 10.54
C ALA A 527 18.53 24.51 10.43
N ILE A 528 19.44 23.55 10.66
CA ILE A 528 19.13 22.12 10.58
C ILE A 528 18.10 21.73 11.65
N ILE A 529 18.25 22.21 12.89
CA ILE A 529 17.30 22.02 13.99
C ILE A 529 15.95 22.66 13.60
N GLY A 530 15.96 23.86 13.04
CA GLY A 530 14.76 24.51 12.53
C GLY A 530 14.02 23.67 11.46
N ILE A 531 14.76 23.03 10.54
CA ILE A 531 14.16 22.11 9.55
C ILE A 531 13.54 20.92 10.24
N ILE A 532 14.24 20.29 11.18
CA ILE A 532 13.78 19.12 11.90
C ILE A 532 12.48 19.44 12.64
N ARG A 533 12.41 20.57 13.31
CA ARG A 533 11.30 20.98 14.18
C ARG A 533 10.09 21.50 13.44
N TYR A 534 10.29 22.35 12.43
CA TYR A 534 9.21 23.12 11.82
C TYR A 534 8.87 22.74 10.38
N TYR A 535 9.70 21.95 9.69
CA TYR A 535 9.49 21.60 8.29
C TYR A 535 9.39 20.10 8.03
N THR A 536 9.74 19.26 9.03
CA THR A 536 9.69 17.80 8.89
C THR A 536 9.01 17.14 10.09
N ARG A 537 8.23 16.06 9.82
CA ARG A 537 7.61 15.21 10.83
C ARG A 537 7.78 13.78 10.36
N GLU A 538 8.88 13.15 10.74
CA GLU A 538 9.25 11.80 10.30
C GLU A 538 10.15 11.10 11.30
N ALA A 539 10.09 9.76 11.35
CA ALA A 539 11.00 8.96 12.17
C ALA A 539 12.42 8.94 11.59
N GLY A 540 12.55 8.90 10.28
CA GLY A 540 13.83 8.90 9.56
C GLY A 540 14.34 10.29 9.18
N VAL A 541 15.09 10.34 8.07
CA VAL A 541 15.73 11.57 7.54
C VAL A 541 15.42 11.84 6.07
N ARG A 542 14.39 11.21 5.50
CA ARG A 542 14.09 11.33 4.06
C ARG A 542 13.50 12.69 3.69
N SER A 543 12.61 13.23 4.53
CA SER A 543 12.06 14.58 4.33
C SER A 543 13.10 15.63 4.66
N LEU A 544 13.93 15.41 5.69
CA LEU A 544 15.08 16.25 6.02
C LEU A 544 16.05 16.36 4.82
N GLU A 545 16.38 15.25 4.17
CA GLU A 545 17.21 15.24 2.95
C GLU A 545 16.58 16.06 1.82
N ARG A 546 15.24 15.99 1.65
CA ARG A 546 14.51 16.77 0.64
C ARG A 546 14.54 18.27 0.93
N GLU A 547 14.34 18.69 2.17
CA GLU A 547 14.38 20.11 2.53
C GLU A 547 15.82 20.66 2.43
N ILE A 548 16.85 19.90 2.83
CA ILE A 548 18.26 20.26 2.61
C ILE A 548 18.54 20.41 1.10
N SER A 549 18.06 19.47 0.27
CA SER A 549 18.20 19.58 -1.18
C SER A 549 17.52 20.84 -1.76
N LYS A 550 16.38 21.25 -1.17
CA LYS A 550 15.68 22.47 -1.55
C LYS A 550 16.50 23.73 -1.20
N LEU A 551 17.15 23.75 0.00
CA LEU A 551 18.09 24.81 0.36
C LEU A 551 19.22 24.92 -0.66
N CYS A 552 19.87 23.79 -0.98
CA CYS A 552 20.95 23.76 -1.97
C CYS A 552 20.53 24.31 -3.33
N ARG A 553 19.35 23.90 -3.83
CA ARG A 553 18.82 24.43 -5.12
C ARG A 553 18.55 25.92 -5.09
N LYS A 554 17.99 26.45 -3.98
CA LYS A 554 17.76 27.90 -3.84
C LYS A 554 19.07 28.67 -3.74
N ALA A 555 20.07 28.13 -3.03
CA ALA A 555 21.39 28.71 -2.96
C ALA A 555 22.05 28.78 -4.35
N VAL A 556 22.02 27.69 -5.13
CA VAL A 556 22.51 27.71 -6.52
C VAL A 556 21.82 28.77 -7.35
N LYS A 557 20.49 28.89 -7.24
CA LYS A 557 19.72 29.92 -7.96
C LYS A 557 20.19 31.32 -7.59
N GLN A 558 20.37 31.61 -6.30
CA GLN A 558 20.84 32.95 -5.84
C GLN A 558 22.26 33.27 -6.34
N LEU A 559 23.21 32.33 -6.24
CA LEU A 559 24.59 32.50 -6.74
C LEU A 559 24.66 32.73 -8.25
N LEU A 560 23.71 32.14 -9.00
CA LEU A 560 23.64 32.35 -10.45
C LEU A 560 22.99 33.67 -10.84
N LEU A 561 22.04 34.16 -10.07
CA LEU A 561 21.36 35.45 -10.30
C LEU A 561 22.18 36.61 -9.84
N ASP A 562 22.91 36.48 -8.72
CA ASP A 562 23.78 37.53 -8.17
C ASP A 562 25.23 37.04 -8.13
N LYS A 563 26.00 37.44 -9.11
CA LYS A 563 27.43 37.10 -9.25
C LYS A 563 28.34 37.75 -8.19
N SER A 564 27.81 38.70 -7.40
CA SER A 564 28.56 39.32 -6.31
C SER A 564 28.62 38.44 -5.06
N LEU A 565 27.66 37.53 -4.92
CA LEU A 565 27.62 36.59 -3.81
C LEU A 565 28.65 35.48 -4.00
N LYS A 566 29.50 35.28 -2.99
CA LYS A 566 30.54 34.22 -2.99
C LYS A 566 30.17 33.09 -1.99
N ASN A 567 29.41 33.41 -0.96
CA ASN A 567 28.99 32.49 0.08
C ASN A 567 27.58 32.84 0.55
N ILE A 568 26.77 31.84 0.80
CA ILE A 568 25.44 31.95 1.39
C ILE A 568 25.46 31.24 2.74
N VAL A 569 25.07 31.97 3.81
CA VAL A 569 24.97 31.44 5.16
C VAL A 569 23.49 31.33 5.50
N ILE A 570 23.05 30.09 5.84
CA ILE A 570 21.68 29.82 6.26
C ILE A 570 21.70 29.46 7.75
N ASN A 571 20.94 30.21 8.53
CA ASN A 571 20.75 30.01 9.97
C ASN A 571 19.26 29.87 10.31
N GLY A 572 18.91 29.74 11.60
CA GLY A 572 17.51 29.62 12.05
C GLY A 572 16.65 30.82 11.67
N ASP A 573 17.22 32.04 11.65
CA ASP A 573 16.47 33.27 11.47
C ASP A 573 16.08 33.51 10.01
N ASN A 574 16.95 33.16 9.06
CA ASN A 574 16.68 33.34 7.61
C ASN A 574 16.14 32.07 6.93
N LEU A 575 15.90 31.01 7.68
CA LEU A 575 15.43 29.73 7.15
C LEU A 575 14.08 29.87 6.39
N HIS A 576 13.21 30.75 6.86
CA HIS A 576 11.90 30.99 6.25
C HIS A 576 11.99 31.56 4.82
N ASP A 577 13.05 32.30 4.47
CA ASP A 577 13.27 32.83 3.12
C ASP A 577 13.51 31.70 2.09
N TYR A 578 14.07 30.61 2.58
CA TYR A 578 14.42 29.44 1.77
C TYR A 578 13.30 28.40 1.74
N LEU A 579 12.67 28.11 2.86
CA LEU A 579 11.70 27.01 2.96
C LEU A 579 10.24 27.48 2.93
N GLY A 580 9.99 28.76 3.19
CA GLY A 580 8.67 29.35 3.28
C GLY A 580 8.05 29.18 4.68
N VAL A 581 6.73 29.21 4.76
CA VAL A 581 5.98 29.12 6.01
C VAL A 581 6.29 27.80 6.73
N GLN A 582 6.44 27.85 8.03
CA GLN A 582 6.56 26.68 8.90
C GLN A 582 5.33 25.77 8.75
N ARG A 583 5.56 24.46 8.65
CA ARG A 583 4.49 23.49 8.40
C ARG A 583 4.01 22.81 9.67
N PHE A 584 4.86 22.77 10.67
CA PHE A 584 4.60 22.10 11.94
C PHE A 584 4.95 23.03 13.10
N ASP A 585 4.17 22.94 14.16
CA ASP A 585 4.47 23.62 15.42
C ASP A 585 5.26 22.65 16.31
N TYR A 586 6.37 23.14 16.86
CA TYR A 586 7.18 22.41 17.79
C TYR A 586 6.82 22.82 19.23
N GLY A 587 6.79 21.84 20.16
CA GLY A 587 6.62 22.13 21.57
C GLY A 587 5.18 22.41 22.01
N ARG A 588 4.20 21.76 21.39
CA ARG A 588 2.78 21.86 21.77
C ARG A 588 2.40 21.02 23.02
N ALA A 589 3.23 20.98 24.05
CA ALA A 589 2.65 20.78 25.36
C ALA A 589 1.83 22.04 25.67
N ASP A 590 0.54 21.87 25.97
CA ASP A 590 -0.28 23.01 26.42
C ASP A 590 0.42 23.68 27.59
N SER A 591 0.40 25.00 27.60
CA SER A 591 1.01 25.79 28.71
C SER A 591 0.13 25.87 29.95
N GLU A 592 -1.13 25.44 29.82
CA GLU A 592 -2.15 25.59 30.86
C GLU A 592 -2.74 24.23 31.27
N ASN A 593 -2.87 24.03 32.60
CA ASN A 593 -3.56 22.88 33.15
C ASN A 593 -5.08 23.02 32.87
N ARG A 594 -5.66 22.03 32.19
CA ARG A 594 -7.08 22.07 31.79
C ARG A 594 -7.88 20.90 32.34
N VAL A 595 -9.16 21.18 32.62
CA VAL A 595 -10.10 20.15 33.04
C VAL A 595 -10.54 19.33 31.82
N GLY A 596 -10.49 18.01 31.92
CA GLY A 596 -10.94 17.09 30.89
C GLY A 596 -10.03 16.96 29.67
N GLN A 597 -8.83 17.57 29.68
CA GLN A 597 -7.86 17.47 28.60
C GLN A 597 -6.60 16.76 29.10
N VAL A 598 -6.16 15.73 28.36
CA VAL A 598 -5.00 14.89 28.68
C VAL A 598 -4.12 14.71 27.44
N THR A 599 -2.82 14.72 27.64
CA THR A 599 -1.85 14.37 26.60
C THR A 599 -1.51 12.88 26.69
N GLY A 600 -1.96 12.12 25.72
CA GLY A 600 -1.55 10.73 25.50
C GLY A 600 -0.34 10.64 24.56
N LEU A 601 0.25 9.45 24.45
CA LEU A 601 1.34 9.15 23.53
C LEU A 601 0.90 8.08 22.53
N ALA A 602 0.93 8.41 21.25
CA ALA A 602 0.60 7.52 20.17
C ALA A 602 1.86 7.05 19.42
N TRP A 603 1.78 5.86 18.85
CA TRP A 603 2.73 5.36 17.86
C TRP A 603 2.10 5.44 16.47
N THR A 604 2.86 5.88 15.48
CA THR A 604 2.45 5.96 14.08
C THR A 604 3.57 5.40 13.18
N GLU A 605 3.25 5.09 11.94
CA GLU A 605 4.25 4.61 10.96
C GLU A 605 5.39 5.62 10.71
N VAL A 606 5.17 6.89 11.02
CA VAL A 606 6.18 7.95 10.88
C VAL A 606 6.91 8.27 12.19
N GLY A 607 6.63 7.53 13.26
CA GLY A 607 7.22 7.69 14.59
C GLY A 607 6.18 7.91 15.66
N GLY A 608 6.62 8.35 16.86
CA GLY A 608 5.71 8.70 17.95
C GLY A 608 5.11 10.10 17.77
N ASP A 609 3.93 10.31 18.37
CA ASP A 609 3.20 11.57 18.36
C ASP A 609 2.49 11.86 19.68
N LEU A 610 2.20 13.14 19.95
CA LEU A 610 1.36 13.55 21.06
C LEU A 610 -0.10 13.44 20.64
N LEU A 611 -0.92 12.84 21.50
CA LEU A 611 -2.34 12.64 21.27
C LEU A 611 -3.12 13.43 22.31
N THR A 612 -3.75 14.52 21.92
CA THR A 612 -4.66 15.26 22.80
C THR A 612 -5.98 14.49 22.92
N ILE A 613 -6.43 14.27 24.14
CA ILE A 613 -7.71 13.64 24.46
C ILE A 613 -8.52 14.65 25.27
N GLU A 614 -9.69 14.97 24.78
CA GLU A 614 -10.62 15.92 25.38
C GLU A 614 -11.89 15.19 25.83
N THR A 615 -12.35 15.51 27.03
CA THR A 615 -13.62 15.00 27.58
C THR A 615 -14.48 16.14 28.08
N ALA A 616 -15.70 16.16 27.62
CA ALA A 616 -16.73 17.10 28.05
C ALA A 616 -17.88 16.35 28.72
N CYS A 617 -18.36 16.88 29.85
CA CYS A 617 -19.50 16.36 30.59
C CYS A 617 -20.60 17.41 30.65
N VAL A 618 -21.76 17.09 30.06
CA VAL A 618 -22.93 17.98 30.03
C VAL A 618 -24.14 17.33 30.72
N PRO A 619 -25.10 18.10 31.22
CA PRO A 619 -26.34 17.52 31.72
C PRO A 619 -27.04 16.69 30.64
N GLY A 620 -27.48 15.46 30.96
CA GLY A 620 -28.05 14.56 29.97
C GLY A 620 -28.70 13.32 30.60
N LYS A 621 -28.73 12.24 29.84
CA LYS A 621 -29.35 10.95 30.20
C LYS A 621 -28.36 9.78 30.27
N GLY A 622 -27.10 10.05 30.44
CA GLY A 622 -26.04 9.04 30.52
C GLY A 622 -25.52 8.56 29.15
N LYS A 623 -25.66 9.35 28.08
CA LYS A 623 -25.17 8.98 26.77
C LYS A 623 -23.64 9.17 26.71
N LEU A 624 -22.94 8.09 26.25
CA LEU A 624 -21.52 8.17 25.88
C LEU A 624 -21.40 8.40 24.38
N THR A 625 -20.68 9.45 24.00
CA THR A 625 -20.39 9.78 22.61
C THR A 625 -18.88 9.89 22.43
N TYR A 626 -18.36 9.44 21.32
CA TYR A 626 -16.94 9.57 20.98
C TYR A 626 -16.80 10.04 19.52
N THR A 627 -15.80 10.90 19.28
CA THR A 627 -15.51 11.47 17.95
C THR A 627 -13.99 11.57 17.74
N GLY A 628 -13.54 11.64 16.50
CA GLY A 628 -12.11 11.75 16.15
C GLY A 628 -11.58 10.59 15.31
N SER A 629 -12.46 9.89 14.58
CA SER A 629 -12.08 8.73 13.73
C SER A 629 -11.40 7.61 14.51
N LEU A 630 -12.06 7.17 15.61
CA LEU A 630 -11.56 6.16 16.54
C LEU A 630 -11.93 4.76 16.04
N GLY A 631 -10.93 3.86 15.95
CA GLY A 631 -11.13 2.45 15.67
C GLY A 631 -11.80 1.70 16.84
N GLU A 632 -12.19 0.45 16.59
CA GLU A 632 -12.96 -0.36 17.55
C GLU A 632 -12.22 -0.58 18.86
N VAL A 633 -10.93 -0.88 18.82
CA VAL A 633 -10.11 -1.12 20.02
C VAL A 633 -10.04 0.13 20.92
N MET A 634 -9.95 1.31 20.33
CA MET A 634 -9.94 2.56 21.09
C MET A 634 -11.32 2.88 21.68
N GLN A 635 -12.40 2.55 20.99
CA GLN A 635 -13.76 2.68 21.50
C GLN A 635 -14.02 1.74 22.69
N GLU A 636 -13.57 0.49 22.62
CA GLU A 636 -13.60 -0.46 23.73
C GLU A 636 -12.77 0.06 24.93
N SER A 637 -11.63 0.66 24.68
CA SER A 637 -10.78 1.25 25.71
C SER A 637 -11.48 2.40 26.45
N ILE A 638 -12.28 3.23 25.75
CA ILE A 638 -13.11 4.27 26.38
C ILE A 638 -14.20 3.65 27.27
N GLN A 639 -14.85 2.57 26.82
CA GLN A 639 -15.86 1.87 27.61
C GLN A 639 -15.26 1.22 28.86
N ALA A 640 -14.08 0.59 28.73
CA ALA A 640 -13.34 0.05 29.86
C ALA A 640 -12.97 1.15 30.87
N ALA A 641 -12.44 2.27 30.40
CA ALA A 641 -12.10 3.41 31.23
C ALA A 641 -13.31 3.97 31.98
N LEU A 642 -14.46 4.14 31.33
CA LEU A 642 -15.71 4.57 31.96
C LEU A 642 -16.15 3.59 33.05
N THR A 643 -16.05 2.30 32.80
CA THR A 643 -16.38 1.26 33.79
C THR A 643 -15.48 1.34 35.01
N VAL A 644 -14.17 1.58 34.82
CA VAL A 644 -13.20 1.79 35.91
C VAL A 644 -13.57 3.01 36.75
N VAL A 645 -13.94 4.12 36.10
CA VAL A 645 -14.39 5.34 36.81
C VAL A 645 -15.67 5.11 37.60
N ARG A 646 -16.66 4.43 37.00
CA ARG A 646 -17.91 4.08 37.71
C ARG A 646 -17.68 3.22 38.93
N ALA A 647 -16.83 2.20 38.82
CA ALA A 647 -16.49 1.32 39.96
C ALA A 647 -15.76 2.04 41.11
N ARG A 648 -15.19 3.21 40.84
CA ARG A 648 -14.40 4.01 41.79
C ARG A 648 -15.02 5.37 42.12
N ALA A 649 -16.25 5.63 41.66
CA ALA A 649 -16.89 6.93 41.80
C ALA A 649 -16.88 7.48 43.21
N GLU A 650 -17.27 6.69 44.20
CA GLU A 650 -17.23 7.10 45.63
C GLU A 650 -15.84 7.49 46.12
N LYS A 651 -14.82 6.66 45.76
CA LYS A 651 -13.42 6.94 46.16
C LYS A 651 -12.85 8.18 45.47
N LEU A 652 -13.34 8.54 44.34
CA LEU A 652 -12.93 9.70 43.55
C LEU A 652 -13.73 10.97 43.91
N GLY A 653 -14.71 10.86 44.80
CA GLY A 653 -15.59 11.98 45.11
C GLY A 653 -16.57 12.34 43.99
N ILE A 654 -16.82 11.39 43.07
CA ILE A 654 -17.73 11.55 41.96
C ILE A 654 -19.12 11.08 42.37
N ASN A 655 -20.14 11.84 42.01
CA ASN A 655 -21.54 11.44 42.29
C ASN A 655 -21.85 10.13 41.58
N THR A 656 -22.35 9.12 42.30
CA THR A 656 -22.58 7.77 41.79
C THR A 656 -23.66 7.67 40.74
N ASP A 657 -24.50 8.70 40.58
CA ASP A 657 -25.57 8.77 39.57
C ASP A 657 -25.18 9.52 38.29
N PHE A 658 -23.89 9.86 38.15
CA PHE A 658 -23.43 10.64 36.98
C PHE A 658 -23.75 9.96 35.66
N TYR A 659 -23.72 8.62 35.63
CA TYR A 659 -24.00 7.83 34.41
C TYR A 659 -25.49 7.87 33.97
N GLU A 660 -26.38 8.40 34.77
CA GLU A 660 -27.81 8.60 34.41
C GLU A 660 -28.14 10.08 34.16
N LYS A 661 -27.32 11.00 34.69
CA LYS A 661 -27.63 12.45 34.71
C LYS A 661 -26.69 13.29 33.86
N ARG A 662 -25.60 12.72 33.34
CA ARG A 662 -24.64 13.44 32.51
C ARG A 662 -24.32 12.68 31.24
N ASP A 663 -24.39 13.37 30.12
CA ASP A 663 -23.85 12.86 28.86
C ASP A 663 -22.35 13.17 28.80
N ILE A 664 -21.58 12.19 28.38
CA ILE A 664 -20.12 12.27 28.29
C ILE A 664 -19.71 12.23 26.81
N HIS A 665 -18.91 13.19 26.40
CA HIS A 665 -18.35 13.21 25.05
C HIS A 665 -16.83 13.17 25.13
N VAL A 666 -16.23 12.12 24.57
CA VAL A 666 -14.78 11.99 24.40
C VAL A 666 -14.42 12.35 22.98
N HIS A 667 -13.53 13.30 22.81
CA HIS A 667 -13.05 13.75 21.51
C HIS A 667 -11.53 13.62 21.41
N VAL A 668 -11.07 13.08 20.29
CA VAL A 668 -9.65 13.07 19.96
C VAL A 668 -9.46 13.85 18.67
N PRO A 669 -8.90 15.07 18.73
CA PRO A 669 -8.70 15.93 17.58
C PRO A 669 -7.97 15.27 16.41
N GLU A 670 -7.93 15.94 15.25
CA GLU A 670 -7.37 15.43 13.98
C GLU A 670 -8.17 14.24 13.40
N GLY A 671 -9.48 14.41 13.21
CA GLY A 671 -10.39 13.38 12.69
C GLY A 671 -10.07 12.85 11.28
N ALA A 672 -9.22 13.54 10.53
CA ALA A 672 -8.74 13.07 9.22
C ALA A 672 -7.77 11.88 9.31
N THR A 673 -7.17 11.64 10.49
CA THR A 673 -6.25 10.53 10.71
C THR A 673 -6.94 9.47 11.56
N PRO A 674 -7.18 8.24 11.05
CA PRO A 674 -7.71 7.14 11.83
C PRO A 674 -6.78 6.81 13.02
N LYS A 675 -7.38 6.59 14.19
CA LYS A 675 -6.65 6.27 15.42
C LYS A 675 -7.24 5.00 16.02
N ASP A 676 -6.36 4.04 16.31
CA ASP A 676 -6.77 2.79 16.96
C ASP A 676 -5.69 2.27 17.92
N GLY A 677 -6.10 1.51 18.92
CA GLY A 677 -5.21 0.84 19.85
C GLY A 677 -5.57 1.03 21.31
N PRO A 678 -5.16 0.09 22.20
CA PRO A 678 -5.54 0.08 23.60
C PRO A 678 -4.70 1.02 24.48
N SER A 679 -3.58 1.53 23.98
CA SER A 679 -2.54 2.24 24.75
C SER A 679 -2.95 3.62 25.28
N ALA A 680 -4.13 4.12 24.91
CA ALA A 680 -4.70 5.37 25.40
C ALA A 680 -5.61 5.19 26.64
N GLY A 681 -5.78 3.97 27.14
CA GLY A 681 -6.75 3.64 28.18
C GLY A 681 -6.58 4.42 29.48
N ILE A 682 -5.34 4.57 29.96
CA ILE A 682 -5.07 5.37 31.18
C ILE A 682 -5.33 6.87 30.94
N ALA A 683 -5.04 7.37 29.75
CA ALA A 683 -5.27 8.76 29.39
C ALA A 683 -6.78 9.06 29.27
N MET A 684 -7.56 8.15 28.67
CA MET A 684 -9.02 8.23 28.62
C MET A 684 -9.63 8.23 30.03
N CYS A 685 -9.15 7.34 30.90
CA CYS A 685 -9.62 7.27 32.29
C CYS A 685 -9.30 8.58 33.05
N THR A 686 -8.10 9.12 32.88
CA THR A 686 -7.67 10.37 33.54
C THR A 686 -8.50 11.56 33.04
N ALA A 687 -8.79 11.65 31.73
CA ALA A 687 -9.62 12.69 31.16
C ALA A 687 -11.07 12.65 31.70
N LEU A 688 -11.63 11.44 31.81
CA LEU A 688 -12.95 11.21 32.41
C LEU A 688 -13.00 11.64 33.86
N VAL A 689 -12.02 11.23 34.68
CA VAL A 689 -11.92 11.60 36.10
C VAL A 689 -11.77 13.11 36.24
N SER A 690 -10.88 13.74 35.47
CA SER A 690 -10.67 15.17 35.48
C SER A 690 -11.96 15.94 35.16
N CYS A 691 -12.68 15.53 34.12
CA CYS A 691 -13.93 16.16 33.71
C CYS A 691 -15.03 16.01 34.79
N LEU A 692 -15.19 14.83 35.38
CA LEU A 692 -16.22 14.55 36.39
C LEU A 692 -15.95 15.18 37.74
N THR A 693 -14.68 15.35 38.13
CA THR A 693 -14.25 15.96 39.40
C THR A 693 -14.01 17.48 39.28
N GLY A 694 -13.89 18.01 38.05
CA GLY A 694 -13.47 19.39 37.82
C GLY A 694 -12.00 19.67 38.20
N ASN A 695 -11.18 18.64 38.34
CA ASN A 695 -9.78 18.76 38.72
C ASN A 695 -8.89 18.82 37.46
N PRO A 696 -8.14 19.90 37.23
CA PRO A 696 -7.31 20.05 36.05
C PRO A 696 -6.22 18.98 35.93
N VAL A 697 -5.91 18.58 34.73
CA VAL A 697 -4.76 17.74 34.43
C VAL A 697 -3.53 18.62 34.21
N ARG A 698 -2.40 18.19 34.66
CA ARG A 698 -1.11 18.87 34.47
C ARG A 698 -0.71 18.84 32.99
N ALA A 699 -0.44 20.01 32.40
CA ALA A 699 -0.07 20.18 31.01
C ALA A 699 1.31 19.59 30.66
N ASP A 700 2.20 19.52 31.63
CA ASP A 700 3.56 18.97 31.49
C ASP A 700 3.64 17.45 31.61
N VAL A 701 2.50 16.76 31.78
CA VAL A 701 2.40 15.31 31.90
C VAL A 701 1.83 14.67 30.65
N ALA A 702 2.50 13.65 30.13
CA ALA A 702 1.97 12.76 29.13
C ALA A 702 1.93 11.32 29.63
N MET A 703 1.07 10.50 29.07
CA MET A 703 0.90 9.14 29.53
C MET A 703 0.57 8.15 28.42
N THR A 704 0.92 6.89 28.65
CA THR A 704 0.55 5.77 27.80
C THR A 704 0.38 4.50 28.62
N GLY A 705 -0.65 3.71 28.33
CA GLY A 705 -0.92 2.45 29.02
C GLY A 705 -2.32 1.94 28.68
N GLU A 706 -2.44 0.63 28.56
CA GLU A 706 -3.73 -0.04 28.50
C GLU A 706 -4.31 -0.18 29.92
N ILE A 707 -5.62 -0.07 30.05
CA ILE A 707 -6.30 -0.17 31.34
C ILE A 707 -7.20 -1.40 31.39
N THR A 708 -7.10 -2.16 32.49
CA THR A 708 -8.06 -3.24 32.77
C THR A 708 -9.25 -2.74 33.58
N LEU A 709 -10.36 -3.49 33.62
CA LEU A 709 -11.54 -3.16 34.44
C LEU A 709 -11.21 -3.08 35.94
N ARG A 710 -10.11 -3.71 36.38
CA ARG A 710 -9.60 -3.64 37.76
C ARG A 710 -8.69 -2.43 38.00
N GLY A 711 -8.45 -1.60 36.98
CA GLY A 711 -7.58 -0.43 37.07
C GLY A 711 -6.07 -0.75 37.04
N GLN A 712 -5.69 -1.95 36.62
CA GLN A 712 -4.29 -2.28 36.36
C GLN A 712 -3.84 -1.66 35.04
N VAL A 713 -2.59 -1.22 35.01
CA VAL A 713 -1.96 -0.66 33.79
C VAL A 713 -1.13 -1.75 33.14
N LEU A 714 -1.49 -2.11 31.90
CA LEU A 714 -0.84 -3.15 31.11
C LEU A 714 0.23 -2.57 30.17
N PRO A 715 1.25 -3.37 29.79
CA PRO A 715 2.33 -2.96 28.91
C PRO A 715 1.85 -2.61 27.50
N ILE A 716 2.64 -1.75 26.85
CA ILE A 716 2.35 -1.25 25.50
C ILE A 716 3.55 -1.43 24.57
N GLY A 717 3.32 -1.38 23.26
CA GLY A 717 4.37 -1.36 22.26
C GLY A 717 4.81 0.06 21.86
N GLY A 718 6.01 0.18 21.25
CA GLY A 718 6.52 1.43 20.70
C GLY A 718 6.89 2.47 21.74
N LEU A 719 7.38 2.06 22.93
CA LEU A 719 7.75 2.98 24.01
C LEU A 719 8.80 3.99 23.56
N LYS A 720 9.81 3.56 22.81
CA LYS A 720 10.89 4.43 22.34
C LYS A 720 10.36 5.60 21.51
N GLU A 721 9.53 5.32 20.51
CA GLU A 721 8.95 6.34 19.66
C GLU A 721 8.05 7.30 20.43
N LYS A 722 7.31 6.78 21.41
CA LYS A 722 6.43 7.57 22.29
C LYS A 722 7.23 8.52 23.19
N LEU A 723 8.32 8.06 23.80
CA LEU A 723 9.19 8.91 24.62
C LEU A 723 9.92 9.96 23.78
N LEU A 724 10.35 9.61 22.57
CA LEU A 724 10.91 10.59 21.63
C LEU A 724 9.88 11.66 21.23
N ALA A 725 8.60 11.31 21.12
CA ALA A 725 7.53 12.28 20.85
C ALA A 725 7.30 13.19 22.07
N ALA A 726 7.26 12.62 23.27
CA ALA A 726 7.14 13.40 24.52
C ALA A 726 8.29 14.40 24.65
N HIS A 727 9.52 13.96 24.44
CA HIS A 727 10.71 14.82 24.50
C HIS A 727 10.64 15.95 23.46
N ARG A 728 10.29 15.64 22.18
CA ARG A 728 10.08 16.65 21.14
C ARG A 728 8.97 17.63 21.46
N GLY A 729 7.89 17.14 22.09
CA GLY A 729 6.73 17.95 22.47
C GLY A 729 6.97 18.85 23.67
N GLY A 730 8.13 18.76 24.34
CA GLY A 730 8.45 19.56 25.52
C GLY A 730 7.76 19.06 26.79
N ILE A 731 7.26 17.83 26.80
CA ILE A 731 6.73 17.17 28.01
C ILE A 731 7.87 16.97 29.02
N LYS A 732 7.56 17.15 30.30
CA LYS A 732 8.54 16.93 31.39
C LYS A 732 8.35 15.60 32.07
N THR A 733 7.12 15.22 32.35
CA THR A 733 6.80 14.01 33.12
C THR A 733 6.07 13.02 32.22
N VAL A 734 6.51 11.75 32.19
CA VAL A 734 5.87 10.71 31.41
C VAL A 734 5.49 9.52 32.25
N LEU A 735 4.22 9.12 32.19
CA LEU A 735 3.71 7.94 32.91
C LEU A 735 3.69 6.76 31.95
N ILE A 736 4.37 5.67 32.31
CA ILE A 736 4.49 4.45 31.53
C ILE A 736 4.05 3.22 32.33
N PRO A 737 3.61 2.13 31.70
CA PRO A 737 3.35 0.89 32.42
C PRO A 737 4.63 0.36 33.13
N PHE A 738 4.46 -0.18 34.32
CA PHE A 738 5.60 -0.71 35.11
C PHE A 738 6.40 -1.78 34.35
N GLU A 739 5.73 -2.64 33.59
CA GLU A 739 6.39 -3.70 32.86
C GLU A 739 7.26 -3.18 31.71
N ASN A 740 6.95 -2.00 31.15
CA ASN A 740 7.77 -1.34 30.16
C ASN A 740 9.04 -0.68 30.72
N LYS A 741 9.28 -0.76 32.05
CA LYS A 741 10.54 -0.29 32.67
C LYS A 741 11.76 -0.96 32.02
N ARG A 742 11.65 -2.23 31.62
CA ARG A 742 12.70 -2.96 30.92
C ARG A 742 13.05 -2.34 29.56
N ASP A 743 12.07 -1.73 28.88
CA ASP A 743 12.25 -1.15 27.54
C ASP A 743 13.00 0.20 27.59
N LEU A 744 13.18 0.77 28.80
CA LEU A 744 13.97 1.99 29.01
C LEU A 744 15.47 1.79 28.68
N GLU A 745 15.97 0.57 28.74
CA GLU A 745 17.33 0.25 28.31
C GLU A 745 17.56 0.52 26.81
N GLU A 746 16.48 0.62 26.02
CA GLU A 746 16.56 0.91 24.58
C GLU A 746 16.50 2.41 24.26
N ILE A 747 16.26 3.25 25.26
CA ILE A 747 16.11 4.69 25.11
C ILE A 747 17.47 5.36 25.22
N PRO A 748 17.79 6.36 24.36
CA PRO A 748 19.01 7.12 24.48
C PRO A 748 19.12 7.87 25.82
N ASP A 749 20.32 7.87 26.41
CA ASP A 749 20.57 8.44 27.75
C ASP A 749 20.18 9.93 27.85
N ASN A 750 20.37 10.70 26.78
CA ASN A 750 19.98 12.12 26.75
C ASN A 750 18.46 12.29 26.87
N VAL A 751 17.66 11.41 26.28
CA VAL A 751 16.19 11.47 26.40
C VAL A 751 15.72 11.07 27.79
N ILE A 752 16.38 10.05 28.41
CA ILE A 752 16.09 9.63 29.79
C ILE A 752 16.45 10.76 30.77
N ALA A 753 17.54 11.46 30.52
CA ALA A 753 18.01 12.55 31.42
C ALA A 753 17.06 13.77 31.40
N ASP A 754 16.39 14.03 30.27
CA ASP A 754 15.52 15.19 30.07
C ASP A 754 14.06 14.93 30.47
N LEU A 755 13.66 13.66 30.68
CA LEU A 755 12.30 13.25 31.02
C LEU A 755 12.23 12.62 32.41
N ASP A 756 11.27 13.08 33.23
CA ASP A 756 10.92 12.44 34.49
C ASP A 756 9.93 11.28 34.21
N ILE A 757 10.45 10.05 34.13
CA ILE A 757 9.71 8.87 33.74
C ILE A 757 9.22 8.08 34.94
N HIS A 758 7.91 7.95 35.12
CA HIS A 758 7.27 7.22 36.19
C HIS A 758 6.62 5.91 35.70
N PRO A 759 7.20 4.74 36.07
CA PRO A 759 6.55 3.45 35.86
C PRO A 759 5.39 3.25 36.86
N VAL A 760 4.17 3.05 36.33
CA VAL A 760 2.93 2.91 37.12
C VAL A 760 2.30 1.54 36.95
N LYS A 761 1.70 0.99 38.02
CA LYS A 761 1.01 -0.31 38.01
C LYS A 761 -0.51 -0.17 38.03
N ARG A 762 -1.02 0.91 38.58
CA ARG A 762 -2.45 1.13 38.79
C ARG A 762 -2.87 2.53 38.41
N ILE A 763 -4.12 2.68 38.07
CA ILE A 763 -4.71 3.96 37.70
C ILE A 763 -4.67 4.99 38.81
N GLU A 764 -4.71 4.55 40.07
CA GLU A 764 -4.63 5.43 41.22
C GLU A 764 -3.29 6.21 41.24
N GLU A 765 -2.18 5.54 40.93
CA GLU A 765 -0.86 6.16 40.78
C GLU A 765 -0.84 7.19 39.65
N VAL A 766 -1.47 6.84 38.51
CA VAL A 766 -1.60 7.76 37.37
C VAL A 766 -2.35 9.03 37.78
N LEU A 767 -3.50 8.90 38.44
CA LEU A 767 -4.33 10.03 38.82
C LEU A 767 -3.61 10.95 39.82
N THR A 768 -2.87 10.39 40.78
CA THR A 768 -2.09 11.17 41.75
C THR A 768 -0.99 12.00 41.07
N LEU A 769 -0.33 11.48 40.04
CA LEU A 769 0.76 12.15 39.32
C LEU A 769 0.25 13.12 38.24
N ALA A 770 -0.88 12.82 37.62
CA ALA A 770 -1.38 13.57 36.48
C ALA A 770 -2.33 14.72 36.84
N LEU A 771 -3.09 14.60 37.94
CA LEU A 771 -4.04 15.64 38.34
C LEU A 771 -3.33 16.72 39.20
N GLN A 772 -3.81 17.95 39.09
CA GLN A 772 -3.23 19.09 39.81
C GLN A 772 -3.42 18.97 41.31
N ASN A 773 -4.55 18.45 41.79
CA ASN A 773 -4.86 18.22 43.18
C ASN A 773 -5.12 16.72 43.39
N GLU A 774 -4.73 16.18 44.53
CA GLU A 774 -5.07 14.81 44.89
C GLU A 774 -6.60 14.63 44.95
N PRO A 775 -7.16 13.56 44.35
CA PRO A 775 -8.58 13.25 44.46
C PRO A 775 -8.95 13.02 45.94
N SER A 776 -10.00 13.73 46.42
CA SER A 776 -10.46 13.68 47.81
C SER A 776 -11.01 12.28 48.14
N GLY A 777 -10.18 11.36 48.59
CA GLY A 777 -10.52 9.99 48.98
C GLY A 777 -9.46 8.93 48.64
N MET A 778 -8.38 9.28 47.94
CA MET A 778 -7.24 8.39 47.72
C MET A 778 -6.21 8.55 48.86
N GLN A 779 -6.24 7.64 49.81
CA GLN A 779 -5.05 7.41 50.64
C GLN A 779 -4.10 6.51 49.86
N VAL A 780 -2.95 7.03 49.47
CA VAL A 780 -1.88 6.26 48.83
C VAL A 780 -1.34 5.28 49.88
N VAL A 781 -1.65 4.00 49.71
CA VAL A 781 -0.90 2.94 50.41
C VAL A 781 0.47 2.88 49.73
N THR A 782 1.43 3.61 50.28
CA THR A 782 2.84 3.46 49.97
C THR A 782 3.27 2.05 50.36
N ALA A 783 3.31 1.15 49.40
CA ALA A 783 3.96 -0.15 49.58
C ALA A 783 5.47 0.10 49.76
N LYS A 784 5.98 -0.19 50.95
CA LYS A 784 7.41 -0.26 51.26
C LYS A 784 8.11 -1.36 50.47
#